data_fab0ca5fe3290e7173f2d15e507f9981
#
_entry.id   fab0ca5fe3290e7173f2d15e507f9981
#
_cell.length_a   1.000
_cell.length_b   1.000
_cell.length_c   1.000
_cell.angle_alpha   90.00
_cell.angle_beta   90.00
_cell.angle_gamma   90.00
#
_symmetry.space_group_name_H-M   'P 1'
#
loop_
_entity.id
_entity.type
_entity.pdbx_description
1 polymer ?
#
loop_
_entity_poly.entity_id
_entity_poly.type
_entity_poly.pdbx_seq_one_letter_code
_entity_poly.pdbx_strand_id
1 'polypeptide(L)'
;MLLLGVAALPMCLFAQESNDSVPASWERELELNEVVVVANRPVVKQQNGKIIYMVKNDPYAKGLDGITILDRVPRISVSNGTVSVAGKGNVRYIIDGILMELDASAMAMRLQNLRAEDIEKIELLPNPPSRYAAEPNAVYISITTRNETLGTKGSIYGSLNQSDKLREYFSGSISHTTRKCDMSLDASVSNYYNTNYNDIEYSFLDGFPSRVSSTGTKSHMVESGFNALFRYKFAPDMNIGVIANFNYESVTSKGTNFTDYGGYISSSKSITKSKPNNALTLTGFYDWTFGSKGESMQLTYNYFNRHSPTVSDITTIYSNSAEDYGVNEEGKTNYRFHSMKADFKLPYRWAQLEAGMAYTDILNSSVNSLMSATMNRSEPKRESNSFDYSERIAAAYITASRNLGAGFWGKVGLRYEYTFTKGIQRSEGSVDRDEYGHLFPSINLSWNKDRIGSFNISYSMGMGRPNLWELNPFEYYSTADEYAAGNPNLKPTVYNNAEINYYGLGGLYTVLYTSFASDAIGYIRRFDETGIISTKPYNCLFTNKAGLYVNYRRTFFGRWEMKAGGEVFRTSSRSEVPDFKIRSMKDWSGKVEVSTNIMLNRPRTLIFSAQFTHFFPWQQNLINYESFQLFNLSLRYSLLNNRLNLQLKANDIFGWNKTRSKEHYADYTIRQKFNAHTAYVLFGISYRFGRDKVNGVWRPSKEDQSVRTK
;
A
#
# COMPACT_ATOMS: atom_id res chain seq x y z
N MET A 1 -22.73 -3.45 -23.28
CA MET A 1 -24.14 -3.87 -23.11
C MET A 1 -24.12 -5.26 -22.52
N LEU A 2 -24.13 -5.33 -21.18
CA LEU A 2 -24.41 -6.52 -20.39
C LEU A 2 -24.71 -6.01 -18.99
N LEU A 3 -25.98 -5.65 -18.83
CA LEU A 3 -26.59 -5.17 -17.61
C LEU A 3 -27.60 -6.22 -17.17
N LEU A 4 -27.68 -6.41 -15.84
CA LEU A 4 -28.83 -6.94 -15.11
C LEU A 4 -29.04 -8.45 -15.07
N GLY A 5 -28.62 -9.00 -13.96
CA GLY A 5 -29.14 -10.22 -13.36
C GLY A 5 -29.09 -10.11 -11.84
N VAL A 6 -29.72 -9.09 -11.26
CA VAL A 6 -29.97 -9.06 -9.81
C VAL A 6 -31.28 -9.78 -9.57
N ALA A 7 -31.21 -11.03 -9.10
CA ALA A 7 -32.34 -11.81 -8.65
C ALA A 7 -32.94 -11.12 -7.41
N ALA A 8 -34.19 -10.70 -7.56
CA ALA A 8 -35.05 -10.24 -6.49
C ALA A 8 -35.37 -11.41 -5.55
N LEU A 9 -34.92 -11.34 -4.31
CA LEU A 9 -35.39 -12.17 -3.21
C LEU A 9 -36.58 -11.46 -2.54
N PRO A 10 -37.72 -12.14 -2.28
CA PRO A 10 -38.86 -11.51 -1.66
C PRO A 10 -38.60 -11.23 -0.18
N MET A 11 -38.79 -9.98 0.23
CA MET A 11 -38.92 -9.58 1.63
C MET A 11 -40.24 -10.13 2.20
N CYS A 12 -40.13 -11.13 3.06
CA CYS A 12 -41.23 -11.46 3.98
C CYS A 12 -41.16 -10.53 5.19
N LEU A 13 -42.06 -9.54 5.22
CA LEU A 13 -42.43 -8.76 6.38
C LEU A 13 -43.29 -9.65 7.30
N PHE A 14 -42.80 -9.97 8.48
CA PHE A 14 -43.63 -10.34 9.61
C PHE A 14 -43.72 -9.18 10.57
N ALA A 15 -44.86 -8.51 10.53
CA ALA A 15 -45.31 -7.63 11.61
C ALA A 15 -45.94 -8.52 12.68
N GLN A 16 -45.44 -8.42 13.91
CA GLN A 16 -46.13 -8.99 15.08
C GLN A 16 -46.40 -7.82 16.03
N GLU A 17 -47.67 -7.42 16.06
CA GLU A 17 -48.25 -6.57 17.09
C GLU A 17 -48.34 -7.38 18.41
N SER A 18 -47.80 -6.85 19.50
CA SER A 18 -48.21 -7.23 20.85
C SER A 18 -48.66 -5.97 21.59
N ASN A 19 -49.94 -5.86 21.76
CA ASN A 19 -50.58 -5.01 22.75
C ASN A 19 -50.25 -5.55 24.14
N ASP A 20 -49.61 -4.73 24.95
CA ASP A 20 -49.73 -4.81 26.42
C ASP A 20 -49.77 -3.40 27.00
N SER A 21 -50.95 -3.04 27.44
CA SER A 21 -51.28 -1.85 28.23
C SER A 21 -50.88 -2.07 29.70
N VAL A 22 -49.97 -1.27 30.22
CA VAL A 22 -49.68 -1.16 31.66
C VAL A 22 -49.99 0.24 32.17
N PRO A 23 -50.63 0.40 33.34
CA PRO A 23 -51.16 1.69 33.78
C PRO A 23 -50.08 2.61 34.33
N ALA A 24 -50.32 3.92 34.14
CA ALA A 24 -49.48 5.00 34.63
C ALA A 24 -49.47 5.08 36.15
N SER A 25 -48.32 4.86 36.76
CA SER A 25 -48.02 5.27 38.13
C SER A 25 -47.10 6.48 38.12
N TRP A 26 -47.48 7.51 38.88
CA TRP A 26 -46.75 8.77 39.05
C TRP A 26 -45.53 8.57 39.96
N GLU A 27 -44.36 8.28 39.37
CA GLU A 27 -43.08 8.47 40.04
C GLU A 27 -42.29 9.54 39.30
N ARG A 28 -42.08 10.68 39.96
CA ARG A 28 -41.07 11.64 39.55
C ARG A 28 -39.70 11.02 39.82
N GLU A 29 -39.09 10.42 38.83
CA GLU A 29 -37.66 10.17 38.83
C GLU A 29 -36.93 11.52 38.75
N LEU A 30 -36.26 11.88 39.85
CA LEU A 30 -35.21 12.88 39.85
C LEU A 30 -34.07 12.29 39.01
N GLU A 31 -33.92 12.75 37.75
CA GLU A 31 -32.71 12.51 36.97
C GLU A 31 -31.53 13.14 37.73
N LEU A 32 -30.85 12.33 38.52
CA LEU A 32 -29.51 12.62 38.96
C LEU A 32 -28.65 12.69 37.69
N ASN A 33 -28.15 13.87 37.36
CA ASN A 33 -27.14 14.04 36.33
C ASN A 33 -25.97 13.07 36.66
N GLU A 34 -25.94 11.96 35.96
CA GLU A 34 -24.85 11.00 36.03
C GLU A 34 -23.57 11.75 35.64
N VAL A 35 -22.71 11.97 36.62
CA VAL A 35 -21.36 12.48 36.35
C VAL A 35 -20.63 11.36 35.68
N VAL A 36 -20.76 11.26 34.36
CA VAL A 36 -19.98 10.37 33.54
C VAL A 36 -18.53 10.83 33.65
N VAL A 37 -17.79 10.24 34.58
CA VAL A 37 -16.32 10.33 34.57
C VAL A 37 -15.85 9.64 33.32
N VAL A 38 -15.77 10.38 32.22
CA VAL A 38 -15.14 9.94 30.98
C VAL A 38 -13.65 9.84 31.29
N ALA A 39 -13.20 8.72 31.77
CA ALA A 39 -11.78 8.41 31.82
C ALA A 39 -11.25 8.58 30.40
N ASN A 40 -10.41 9.58 30.19
CA ASN A 40 -9.87 9.94 28.87
C ASN A 40 -8.92 8.84 28.45
N ARG A 41 -9.45 7.77 27.85
CA ARG A 41 -8.64 6.64 27.38
C ARG A 41 -7.74 7.12 26.25
N PRO A 42 -6.43 6.80 26.28
CA PRO A 42 -5.51 7.28 25.26
C PRO A 42 -5.93 6.75 23.88
N VAL A 43 -5.91 7.63 22.89
CA VAL A 43 -6.18 7.30 21.48
C VAL A 43 -4.98 6.58 20.87
N VAL A 44 -3.77 6.99 21.25
CA VAL A 44 -2.49 6.42 20.79
C VAL A 44 -1.68 5.98 21.98
N LYS A 45 -1.04 4.82 21.89
CA LYS A 45 -0.03 4.34 22.84
C LYS A 45 1.09 3.64 22.09
N GLN A 46 2.29 3.66 22.64
CA GLN A 46 3.42 2.84 22.16
C GLN A 46 3.66 1.73 23.20
N GLN A 47 3.74 0.49 22.74
CA GLN A 47 3.97 -0.66 23.60
C GLN A 47 4.69 -1.76 22.83
N ASN A 48 5.74 -2.35 23.41
CA ASN A 48 6.47 -3.49 22.83
C ASN A 48 6.94 -3.23 21.38
N GLY A 49 7.44 -2.03 21.11
CA GLY A 49 7.91 -1.63 19.78
C GLY A 49 6.83 -1.33 18.76
N LYS A 50 5.56 -1.35 19.14
CA LYS A 50 4.41 -1.06 18.26
C LYS A 50 3.77 0.27 18.62
N ILE A 51 3.24 0.97 17.62
CA ILE A 51 2.32 2.08 17.80
C ILE A 51 0.91 1.51 17.72
N ILE A 52 0.10 1.72 18.73
CA ILE A 52 -1.27 1.22 18.80
C ILE A 52 -2.21 2.43 18.79
N TYR A 53 -3.02 2.53 17.74
CA TYR A 53 -4.07 3.52 17.59
C TYR A 53 -5.42 2.88 17.89
N MET A 54 -6.07 3.35 18.96
CA MET A 54 -7.36 2.84 19.44
C MET A 54 -8.49 3.60 18.74
N VAL A 55 -8.99 3.07 17.63
CA VAL A 55 -10.01 3.72 16.79
C VAL A 55 -11.28 4.08 17.58
N LYS A 56 -11.71 3.18 18.47
CA LYS A 56 -12.89 3.39 19.33
C LYS A 56 -12.77 4.58 20.28
N ASN A 57 -11.57 5.02 20.60
CA ASN A 57 -11.33 6.14 21.52
C ASN A 57 -11.21 7.48 20.79
N ASP A 58 -11.14 7.47 19.45
CA ASP A 58 -10.99 8.71 18.67
C ASP A 58 -12.35 9.24 18.19
N PRO A 59 -12.82 10.37 18.71
CA PRO A 59 -14.09 10.95 18.30
C PRO A 59 -14.10 11.45 16.85
N TYR A 60 -12.94 11.72 16.26
CA TYR A 60 -12.79 12.17 14.88
C TYR A 60 -12.75 11.02 13.86
N ALA A 61 -12.68 9.77 14.33
CA ALA A 61 -12.63 8.58 13.48
C ALA A 61 -13.97 8.26 12.82
N LYS A 62 -15.07 8.69 13.42
CA LYS A 62 -16.43 8.35 12.98
C LYS A 62 -16.68 8.73 11.51
N GLY A 63 -17.26 7.79 10.75
CA GLY A 63 -17.59 7.98 9.34
C GLY A 63 -16.40 7.92 8.38
N LEU A 64 -15.17 7.65 8.87
CA LEU A 64 -14.01 7.41 8.00
C LEU A 64 -14.03 5.98 7.46
N ASP A 65 -13.47 5.83 6.26
CA ASP A 65 -13.06 4.53 5.71
C ASP A 65 -11.68 4.10 6.25
N GLY A 66 -11.32 2.85 5.97
CA GLY A 66 -10.07 2.26 6.44
C GLY A 66 -8.81 2.91 5.87
N ILE A 67 -8.86 3.49 4.67
CA ILE A 67 -7.72 4.25 4.13
C ILE A 67 -7.58 5.59 4.86
N THR A 68 -8.66 6.34 4.94
CA THR A 68 -8.64 7.68 5.54
C THR A 68 -8.27 7.64 7.02
N ILE A 69 -8.69 6.59 7.76
CA ILE A 69 -8.34 6.46 9.17
C ILE A 69 -6.86 6.18 9.41
N LEU A 70 -6.16 5.57 8.44
CA LEU A 70 -4.72 5.35 8.54
C LEU A 70 -3.93 6.65 8.69
N ASP A 71 -4.36 7.75 8.06
CA ASP A 71 -3.70 9.06 8.21
C ASP A 71 -3.78 9.63 9.64
N ARG A 72 -4.63 9.05 10.47
CA ARG A 72 -4.72 9.41 11.88
C ARG A 72 -3.70 8.68 12.76
N VAL A 73 -3.09 7.63 12.26
CA VAL A 73 -2.02 6.91 12.97
C VAL A 73 -0.72 7.73 12.87
N PRO A 74 0.01 7.96 13.97
CA PRO A 74 1.31 8.64 13.90
C PRO A 74 2.24 7.98 12.89
N ARG A 75 3.02 8.79 12.15
CA ARG A 75 3.98 8.35 11.12
C ARG A 75 3.35 7.90 9.81
N ILE A 76 2.05 7.65 9.73
CA ILE A 76 1.37 7.32 8.48
C ILE A 76 0.89 8.62 7.81
N SER A 77 1.04 8.68 6.50
CA SER A 77 0.46 9.72 5.62
C SER A 77 -0.26 9.03 4.47
N VAL A 78 -1.44 9.55 4.13
CA VAL A 78 -2.25 9.04 3.01
C VAL A 78 -2.40 10.15 1.97
N SER A 79 -1.90 9.91 0.77
CA SER A 79 -2.01 10.84 -0.37
C SER A 79 -2.52 10.10 -1.59
N ASN A 80 -3.60 10.59 -2.18
CA ASN A 80 -4.24 10.00 -3.38
C ASN A 80 -4.51 8.48 -3.27
N GLY A 81 -4.94 8.02 -2.07
CA GLY A 81 -5.18 6.61 -1.80
C GLY A 81 -3.93 5.77 -1.52
N THR A 82 -2.74 6.35 -1.68
CA THR A 82 -1.48 5.68 -1.37
C THR A 82 -1.10 5.92 0.08
N VAL A 83 -0.83 4.85 0.80
CA VAL A 83 -0.37 4.86 2.20
C VAL A 83 1.14 4.84 2.23
N SER A 84 1.74 5.79 2.93
CA SER A 84 3.18 5.88 3.15
C SER A 84 3.51 6.00 4.64
N VAL A 85 4.67 5.53 5.03
CA VAL A 85 5.16 5.60 6.42
C VAL A 85 6.55 6.26 6.41
N ALA A 86 6.70 7.34 7.18
CA ALA A 86 7.95 8.09 7.21
C ALA A 86 9.16 7.19 7.53
N GLY A 87 10.23 7.29 6.73
CA GLY A 87 11.44 6.47 6.85
C GLY A 87 11.28 4.99 6.46
N LYS A 88 10.14 4.57 5.92
CA LYS A 88 9.86 3.19 5.46
C LYS A 88 9.62 3.13 3.96
N GLY A 89 9.82 1.93 3.39
CA GLY A 89 9.55 1.63 1.98
C GLY A 89 8.18 0.94 1.81
N ASN A 90 8.17 -0.38 1.87
CA ASN A 90 6.99 -1.19 1.58
C ASN A 90 6.02 -1.23 2.77
N VAL A 91 4.73 -1.05 2.49
CA VAL A 91 3.65 -1.18 3.47
C VAL A 91 2.90 -2.50 3.22
N ARG A 92 2.79 -3.33 4.27
CA ARG A 92 2.06 -4.58 4.26
C ARG A 92 0.91 -4.55 5.27
N TYR A 93 -0.15 -5.28 5.00
CA TYR A 93 -1.36 -5.24 5.80
C TYR A 93 -1.69 -6.59 6.40
N ILE A 94 -2.08 -6.56 7.68
CA ILE A 94 -2.59 -7.72 8.40
C ILE A 94 -4.00 -7.36 8.86
N ILE A 95 -4.99 -8.15 8.51
CA ILE A 95 -6.37 -7.96 8.96
C ILE A 95 -6.75 -9.17 9.80
N ASP A 96 -7.14 -8.93 11.07
CA ASP A 96 -7.51 -9.98 12.04
C ASP A 96 -6.49 -11.12 12.15
N GLY A 97 -5.19 -10.77 12.13
CA GLY A 97 -4.07 -11.70 12.27
C GLY A 97 -3.63 -12.39 10.97
N ILE A 98 -4.31 -12.14 9.85
CA ILE A 98 -4.01 -12.76 8.55
C ILE A 98 -3.29 -11.73 7.66
N LEU A 99 -2.13 -12.09 7.14
CA LEU A 99 -1.38 -11.27 6.18
C LEU A 99 -2.15 -11.24 4.84
N MET A 100 -2.40 -10.03 4.34
CA MET A 100 -3.09 -9.82 3.07
C MET A 100 -2.08 -9.85 1.91
N GLU A 101 -2.12 -10.89 1.12
CA GLU A 101 -1.33 -11.04 -0.12
C GLU A 101 -2.13 -10.50 -1.32
N LEU A 102 -2.45 -9.20 -1.26
CA LEU A 102 -3.19 -8.48 -2.28
C LEU A 102 -2.29 -7.48 -3.00
N ASP A 103 -2.56 -7.23 -4.27
CA ASP A 103 -1.95 -6.10 -4.97
C ASP A 103 -2.44 -4.76 -4.41
N ALA A 104 -1.80 -3.66 -4.81
CA ALA A 104 -2.07 -2.34 -4.25
C ALA A 104 -3.51 -1.89 -4.50
N SER A 105 -4.10 -2.19 -5.67
CA SER A 105 -5.46 -1.77 -6.01
C SER A 105 -6.51 -2.56 -5.21
N ALA A 106 -6.34 -3.88 -5.14
CA ALA A 106 -7.19 -4.76 -4.34
C ALA A 106 -7.15 -4.40 -2.85
N MET A 107 -5.96 -4.08 -2.33
CA MET A 107 -5.80 -3.66 -0.94
C MET A 107 -6.45 -2.29 -0.68
N ALA A 108 -6.32 -1.35 -1.60
CA ALA A 108 -6.98 -0.05 -1.50
C ALA A 108 -8.51 -0.20 -1.47
N MET A 109 -9.08 -1.01 -2.35
CA MET A 109 -10.52 -1.32 -2.34
C MET A 109 -10.95 -2.01 -1.04
N ARG A 110 -10.16 -2.96 -0.53
CA ARG A 110 -10.44 -3.63 0.76
C ARG A 110 -10.45 -2.64 1.92
N LEU A 111 -9.49 -1.72 1.97
CA LEU A 111 -9.43 -0.68 3.01
C LEU A 111 -10.58 0.33 2.88
N GLN A 112 -10.97 0.73 1.67
CA GLN A 112 -12.10 1.62 1.45
C GLN A 112 -13.43 1.01 1.94
N ASN A 113 -13.58 -0.31 1.85
CA ASN A 113 -14.76 -1.02 2.32
C ASN A 113 -14.81 -1.19 3.85
N LEU A 114 -13.65 -1.14 4.54
CA LEU A 114 -13.62 -1.11 6.00
C LEU A 114 -14.08 0.24 6.52
N ARG A 115 -14.90 0.24 7.56
CA ARG A 115 -15.33 1.45 8.25
C ARG A 115 -14.65 1.58 9.59
N ALA A 116 -14.34 2.81 10.00
CA ALA A 116 -13.72 3.10 11.29
C ALA A 116 -14.48 2.49 12.47
N GLU A 117 -15.80 2.44 12.37
CA GLU A 117 -16.66 1.84 13.37
C GLU A 117 -16.51 0.33 13.49
N ASP A 118 -16.08 -0.33 12.43
CA ASP A 118 -15.79 -1.77 12.43
C ASP A 118 -14.36 -2.10 12.86
N ILE A 119 -13.52 -1.08 13.02
CA ILE A 119 -12.13 -1.23 13.46
C ILE A 119 -12.03 -0.98 14.96
N GLU A 120 -11.43 -1.88 15.70
CA GLU A 120 -11.13 -1.69 17.11
C GLU A 120 -9.83 -0.92 17.31
N LYS A 121 -8.75 -1.40 16.68
CA LYS A 121 -7.42 -0.82 16.76
C LYS A 121 -6.64 -1.00 15.46
N ILE A 122 -5.66 -0.13 15.27
CA ILE A 122 -4.65 -0.22 14.22
C ILE A 122 -3.29 -0.24 14.91
N GLU A 123 -2.47 -1.24 14.61
CA GLU A 123 -1.12 -1.37 15.12
C GLU A 123 -0.12 -1.16 13.99
N LEU A 124 0.76 -0.19 14.13
CA LEU A 124 1.89 -0.01 13.24
C LEU A 124 3.10 -0.75 13.81
N LEU A 125 3.64 -1.70 13.03
CA LEU A 125 4.82 -2.49 13.35
C LEU A 125 5.99 -2.01 12.48
N PRO A 126 6.79 -1.05 12.93
CA PRO A 126 7.89 -0.48 12.13
C PRO A 126 8.99 -1.49 11.83
N ASN A 127 9.17 -2.46 12.71
CA ASN A 127 10.08 -3.59 12.54
C ASN A 127 9.29 -4.88 12.61
N PRO A 128 9.07 -5.52 11.46
CA PRO A 128 8.27 -6.73 11.40
C PRO A 128 8.92 -7.86 12.22
N PRO A 129 8.11 -8.68 12.88
CA PRO A 129 8.58 -9.94 13.45
C PRO A 129 9.20 -10.85 12.38
N SER A 130 10.19 -11.67 12.76
CA SER A 130 10.88 -12.59 11.85
C SER A 130 9.96 -13.61 11.18
N ARG A 131 8.72 -13.77 11.66
CA ARG A 131 7.68 -14.60 11.04
C ARG A 131 7.23 -14.11 9.65
N TYR A 132 7.46 -12.84 9.32
CA TYR A 132 7.15 -12.29 8.00
C TYR A 132 8.38 -12.34 7.10
N ALA A 133 8.15 -12.30 5.79
CA ALA A 133 9.24 -12.26 4.82
C ALA A 133 10.20 -11.08 5.10
N ALA A 134 11.47 -11.29 4.83
CA ALA A 134 12.50 -10.28 5.04
C ALA A 134 12.48 -9.25 3.88
N GLU A 135 11.40 -8.48 3.79
CA GLU A 135 11.22 -7.47 2.74
C GLU A 135 12.01 -6.19 2.99
N PRO A 136 12.33 -5.43 1.92
CA PRO A 136 13.17 -4.24 2.01
C PRO A 136 12.46 -3.15 2.80
N ASN A 137 13.05 -2.73 3.93
CA ASN A 137 12.54 -1.63 4.77
C ASN A 137 11.02 -1.68 4.99
N ALA A 138 10.46 -2.89 5.15
CA ALA A 138 9.03 -3.11 5.26
C ALA A 138 8.47 -2.64 6.60
N VAL A 139 7.20 -2.22 6.57
CA VAL A 139 6.39 -1.91 7.74
C VAL A 139 5.06 -2.63 7.63
N TYR A 140 4.57 -3.16 8.74
CA TYR A 140 3.30 -3.86 8.78
C TYR A 140 2.26 -3.04 9.53
N ILE A 141 1.09 -2.88 8.92
CA ILE A 141 -0.10 -2.26 9.51
C ILE A 141 -1.08 -3.37 9.85
N SER A 142 -1.27 -3.64 11.15
CA SER A 142 -2.22 -4.64 11.62
C SER A 142 -3.52 -3.98 12.03
N ILE A 143 -4.60 -4.34 11.38
CA ILE A 143 -5.95 -3.85 11.62
C ILE A 143 -6.72 -4.96 12.32
N THR A 144 -7.20 -4.67 13.53
CA THR A 144 -8.08 -5.57 14.27
C THR A 144 -9.51 -5.06 14.14
N THR A 145 -10.40 -5.89 13.60
CA THR A 145 -11.81 -5.55 13.46
C THR A 145 -12.58 -5.93 14.72
N ARG A 146 -13.75 -5.29 14.92
CA ARG A 146 -14.63 -5.59 16.05
C ARG A 146 -15.45 -6.83 15.75
N ASN A 147 -15.10 -7.94 16.35
CA ASN A 147 -15.79 -9.23 16.17
C ASN A 147 -16.85 -9.52 17.26
N GLU A 148 -17.31 -8.51 17.99
CA GLU A 148 -18.10 -8.71 19.23
C GLU A 148 -19.61 -8.79 19.00
N THR A 149 -20.13 -8.53 17.80
CA THR A 149 -21.59 -8.49 17.58
C THR A 149 -22.06 -9.70 16.79
N LEU A 150 -22.83 -10.57 17.46
CA LEU A 150 -23.59 -11.62 16.76
C LEU A 150 -24.70 -10.99 15.92
N GLY A 151 -24.93 -11.54 14.74
CA GLY A 151 -25.97 -11.08 13.82
C GLY A 151 -25.45 -10.54 12.50
N THR A 152 -26.32 -9.88 11.76
CA THR A 152 -26.00 -9.33 10.43
C THR A 152 -25.80 -7.84 10.51
N LYS A 153 -24.74 -7.35 9.87
CA LYS A 153 -24.45 -5.93 9.63
C LYS A 153 -23.95 -5.73 8.20
N GLY A 154 -24.11 -4.54 7.69
CA GLY A 154 -23.60 -4.19 6.38
C GLY A 154 -23.49 -2.70 6.16
N SER A 155 -22.87 -2.35 5.04
CA SER A 155 -22.72 -0.96 4.60
C SER A 155 -22.77 -0.86 3.08
N ILE A 156 -23.22 0.29 2.62
CA ILE A 156 -23.18 0.69 1.21
C ILE A 156 -22.45 2.03 1.15
N TYR A 157 -21.57 2.18 0.17
CA TYR A 157 -20.87 3.43 -0.09
C TYR A 157 -20.89 3.75 -1.56
N GLY A 158 -21.16 5.02 -1.88
CA GLY A 158 -21.03 5.56 -3.22
C GLY A 158 -20.27 6.88 -3.19
N SER A 159 -19.45 7.14 -4.20
CA SER A 159 -18.82 8.43 -4.38
C SER A 159 -18.72 8.83 -5.85
N LEU A 160 -18.87 10.14 -6.07
CA LEU A 160 -18.62 10.82 -7.33
C LEU A 160 -17.41 11.73 -7.12
N ASN A 161 -16.44 11.62 -7.99
CA ASN A 161 -15.20 12.38 -7.92
C ASN A 161 -15.01 13.11 -9.24
N GLN A 162 -15.15 14.44 -9.22
CA GLN A 162 -14.97 15.31 -10.39
C GLN A 162 -13.54 15.86 -10.41
N SER A 163 -12.77 15.42 -11.41
CA SER A 163 -11.51 15.99 -11.83
C SER A 163 -11.70 16.61 -13.22
N ASP A 164 -10.87 16.30 -14.22
CA ASP A 164 -11.10 16.56 -15.65
C ASP A 164 -12.29 15.75 -16.19
N LYS A 165 -12.52 14.54 -15.64
CA LYS A 165 -13.66 13.69 -15.91
C LYS A 165 -14.27 13.16 -14.62
N LEU A 166 -15.55 12.80 -14.67
CA LEU A 166 -16.25 12.17 -13.57
C LEU A 166 -15.70 10.76 -13.35
N ARG A 167 -15.39 10.44 -12.11
CA ARG A 167 -14.96 9.13 -11.63
C ARG A 167 -15.99 8.65 -10.63
N GLU A 168 -16.36 7.40 -10.72
CA GLU A 168 -17.42 6.80 -9.95
C GLU A 168 -16.87 5.62 -9.16
N TYR A 169 -17.30 5.51 -7.91
CA TYR A 169 -16.99 4.36 -7.08
C TYR A 169 -18.23 3.94 -6.31
N PHE A 170 -18.53 2.66 -6.32
CA PHE A 170 -19.60 2.06 -5.54
C PHE A 170 -19.10 0.80 -4.85
N SER A 171 -19.49 0.60 -3.57
CA SER A 171 -19.18 -0.62 -2.84
C SER A 171 -20.28 -0.99 -1.85
N GLY A 172 -20.37 -2.28 -1.57
CA GLY A 172 -21.24 -2.85 -0.56
C GLY A 172 -20.51 -3.92 0.25
N SER A 173 -20.81 -3.98 1.53
CA SER A 173 -20.34 -5.04 2.42
C SER A 173 -21.47 -5.59 3.26
N ILE A 174 -21.45 -6.90 3.50
CA ILE A 174 -22.33 -7.57 4.42
C ILE A 174 -21.54 -8.59 5.23
N SER A 175 -21.77 -8.68 6.52
CA SER A 175 -21.18 -9.69 7.37
C SER A 175 -22.22 -10.29 8.31
N HIS A 176 -22.10 -11.58 8.55
CA HIS A 176 -22.95 -12.34 9.46
C HIS A 176 -22.07 -13.14 10.42
N THR A 177 -22.23 -12.88 11.71
CA THR A 177 -21.46 -13.54 12.76
C THR A 177 -22.39 -14.33 13.68
N THR A 178 -22.09 -15.60 13.85
CA THR A 178 -22.72 -16.48 14.81
C THR A 178 -21.69 -16.94 15.85
N ARG A 179 -22.12 -17.76 16.83
CA ARG A 179 -21.17 -18.34 17.79
C ARG A 179 -20.13 -19.26 17.14
N LYS A 180 -20.49 -19.91 16.02
CA LYS A 180 -19.64 -20.90 15.34
C LYS A 180 -19.12 -20.43 13.98
N CYS A 181 -19.75 -19.44 13.36
CA CYS A 181 -19.48 -19.08 11.98
C CYS A 181 -19.38 -17.58 11.82
N ASP A 182 -18.33 -17.11 11.13
CA ASP A 182 -18.17 -15.74 10.70
C ASP A 182 -18.11 -15.73 9.16
N MET A 183 -18.96 -14.94 8.54
CA MET A 183 -19.00 -14.77 7.09
C MET A 183 -18.96 -13.28 6.76
N SER A 184 -18.22 -12.91 5.75
CA SER A 184 -18.32 -11.57 5.16
C SER A 184 -18.20 -11.61 3.66
N LEU A 185 -18.88 -10.69 3.03
CA LEU A 185 -18.90 -10.48 1.59
C LEU A 185 -18.75 -8.99 1.33
N ASP A 186 -17.78 -8.63 0.50
CA ASP A 186 -17.57 -7.27 0.04
C ASP A 186 -17.51 -7.27 -1.49
N ALA A 187 -18.15 -6.30 -2.12
CA ALA A 187 -18.08 -6.09 -3.56
C ALA A 187 -17.89 -4.60 -3.84
N SER A 188 -17.14 -4.30 -4.90
CA SER A 188 -16.93 -2.92 -5.34
C SER A 188 -16.76 -2.83 -6.85
N VAL A 189 -17.10 -1.67 -7.38
CA VAL A 189 -16.86 -1.31 -8.77
C VAL A 189 -16.39 0.15 -8.83
N SER A 190 -15.42 0.42 -9.67
CA SER A 190 -14.95 1.76 -9.97
C SER A 190 -14.87 2.01 -11.47
N ASN A 191 -15.21 3.23 -11.85
CA ASN A 191 -15.02 3.77 -13.19
C ASN A 191 -14.11 5.00 -13.05
N TYR A 192 -12.87 4.86 -13.52
CA TYR A 192 -11.81 5.80 -13.19
C TYR A 192 -11.16 6.34 -14.45
N TYR A 193 -11.00 7.65 -14.52
CA TYR A 193 -10.27 8.33 -15.57
C TYR A 193 -9.03 9.00 -14.98
N ASN A 194 -7.91 8.88 -15.67
CA ASN A 194 -6.65 9.53 -15.29
C ASN A 194 -6.04 10.23 -16.49
N THR A 195 -5.57 11.46 -16.28
CA THR A 195 -4.86 12.24 -17.29
C THR A 195 -3.50 12.64 -16.72
N ASN A 196 -2.44 12.31 -17.45
CA ASN A 196 -1.07 12.63 -17.09
C ASN A 196 -0.41 13.40 -18.21
N TYR A 197 0.45 14.36 -17.85
CA TYR A 197 1.33 15.07 -18.78
C TYR A 197 2.76 14.91 -18.30
N ASN A 198 3.67 14.64 -19.25
CA ASN A 198 5.07 14.41 -18.99
C ASN A 198 5.91 15.10 -20.06
N ASP A 199 6.64 16.14 -19.68
CA ASP A 199 7.60 16.82 -20.54
C ASP A 199 9.00 16.39 -20.14
N ILE A 200 9.79 15.93 -21.12
CA ILE A 200 11.19 15.49 -20.93
C ILE A 200 12.06 16.27 -21.91
N GLU A 201 13.09 16.91 -21.38
CA GLU A 201 14.14 17.60 -22.14
C GLU A 201 15.46 16.83 -21.97
N TYR A 202 16.04 16.40 -23.07
CA TYR A 202 17.38 15.82 -23.14
C TYR A 202 18.34 16.88 -23.70
N SER A 203 19.35 17.24 -22.92
CA SER A 203 20.39 18.19 -23.31
C SER A 203 21.73 17.45 -23.43
N PHE A 204 22.25 17.30 -24.64
CA PHE A 204 23.48 16.60 -24.94
C PHE A 204 24.70 17.53 -24.76
N LEU A 205 25.84 16.96 -24.34
CA LEU A 205 27.07 17.71 -24.08
C LEU A 205 27.94 17.85 -25.33
N ASP A 206 27.85 16.92 -26.28
CA ASP A 206 28.74 16.79 -27.44
C ASP A 206 28.20 17.46 -28.71
N GLY A 207 27.37 18.49 -28.56
CA GLY A 207 26.88 19.29 -29.73
C GLY A 207 25.73 18.64 -30.49
N PHE A 208 25.19 17.52 -30.05
CA PHE A 208 23.92 16.98 -30.55
C PHE A 208 22.76 17.95 -30.22
N PRO A 209 21.79 18.12 -31.10
CA PRO A 209 20.63 18.95 -30.82
C PRO A 209 19.85 18.41 -29.60
N SER A 210 19.36 19.34 -28.78
CA SER A 210 18.50 18.97 -27.66
C SER A 210 17.25 18.27 -28.17
N ARG A 211 16.77 17.27 -27.42
CA ARG A 211 15.51 16.57 -27.68
C ARG A 211 14.48 16.98 -26.64
N VAL A 212 13.33 17.46 -27.05
CA VAL A 212 12.22 17.83 -26.17
C VAL A 212 11.01 16.96 -26.52
N SER A 213 10.56 16.17 -25.56
CA SER A 213 9.41 15.27 -25.70
C SER A 213 8.28 15.68 -24.76
N SER A 214 7.07 15.90 -25.28
CA SER A 214 5.86 16.22 -24.53
C SER A 214 4.82 15.13 -24.73
N THR A 215 4.50 14.40 -23.66
CA THR A 215 3.57 13.28 -23.69
C THR A 215 2.33 13.58 -22.88
N GLY A 216 1.16 13.43 -23.49
CA GLY A 216 -0.13 13.43 -22.81
C GLY A 216 -0.75 12.03 -22.84
N THR A 217 -1.10 11.47 -21.68
CA THR A 217 -1.75 10.15 -21.58
C THR A 217 -3.10 10.28 -20.91
N LYS A 218 -4.13 9.70 -21.52
CA LYS A 218 -5.49 9.57 -20.97
C LYS A 218 -5.83 8.12 -20.81
N SER A 219 -6.01 7.68 -19.57
CA SER A 219 -6.35 6.29 -19.23
C SER A 219 -7.79 6.22 -18.73
N HIS A 220 -8.52 5.23 -19.21
CA HIS A 220 -9.81 4.81 -18.69
C HIS A 220 -9.67 3.42 -18.08
N MET A 221 -10.07 3.29 -16.84
CA MET A 221 -9.94 2.08 -16.05
C MET A 221 -11.27 1.72 -15.42
N VAL A 222 -11.69 0.48 -15.58
CA VAL A 222 -12.82 -0.11 -14.88
C VAL A 222 -12.29 -1.24 -14.01
N GLU A 223 -12.51 -1.12 -12.72
CA GLU A 223 -12.10 -2.13 -11.75
C GLU A 223 -13.32 -2.70 -11.04
N SER A 224 -13.30 -4.00 -10.75
CA SER A 224 -14.30 -4.67 -9.92
C SER A 224 -13.61 -5.59 -8.95
N GLY A 225 -13.96 -5.49 -7.68
CA GLY A 225 -13.40 -6.30 -6.61
C GLY A 225 -14.49 -7.09 -5.90
N PHE A 226 -14.16 -8.32 -5.57
CA PHE A 226 -14.99 -9.20 -4.78
C PHE A 226 -14.12 -9.87 -3.71
N ASN A 227 -14.58 -9.82 -2.44
CA ASN A 227 -13.88 -10.43 -1.33
C ASN A 227 -14.88 -11.18 -0.46
N ALA A 228 -14.59 -12.44 -0.17
CA ALA A 228 -15.38 -13.28 0.71
C ALA A 228 -14.52 -13.89 1.80
N LEU A 229 -15.03 -13.92 3.02
CA LEU A 229 -14.42 -14.61 4.14
C LEU A 229 -15.45 -15.59 4.71
N PHE A 230 -15.00 -16.80 4.95
CA PHE A 230 -15.71 -17.81 5.73
C PHE A 230 -14.80 -18.36 6.81
N ARG A 231 -15.23 -18.31 8.07
CA ARG A 231 -14.53 -18.90 9.22
C ARG A 231 -15.49 -19.77 9.99
N TYR A 232 -15.06 -20.96 10.33
CA TYR A 232 -15.82 -21.91 11.16
C TYR A 232 -15.05 -22.29 12.42
N LYS A 233 -15.69 -22.12 13.58
CA LYS A 233 -15.18 -22.45 14.91
C LYS A 233 -15.76 -23.80 15.31
N PHE A 234 -15.05 -24.89 15.04
CA PHE A 234 -15.55 -26.23 15.38
C PHE A 234 -15.25 -26.62 16.83
N ALA A 235 -14.28 -25.95 17.47
CA ALA A 235 -14.03 -26.01 18.91
C ALA A 235 -13.69 -24.60 19.45
N PRO A 236 -13.76 -24.37 20.78
CA PRO A 236 -13.42 -23.06 21.37
C PRO A 236 -12.00 -22.57 21.05
N ASP A 237 -11.10 -23.51 20.80
CA ASP A 237 -9.66 -23.34 20.59
C ASP A 237 -9.24 -23.63 19.14
N MET A 238 -10.17 -24.00 18.25
CA MET A 238 -9.87 -24.40 16.88
C MET A 238 -10.76 -23.65 15.88
N ASN A 239 -10.14 -23.05 14.88
CA ASN A 239 -10.82 -22.38 13.78
C ASN A 239 -10.22 -22.82 12.44
N ILE A 240 -11.07 -22.96 11.43
CA ILE A 240 -10.65 -23.08 10.04
C ILE A 240 -11.35 -21.98 9.23
N GLY A 241 -10.68 -21.47 8.22
CA GLY A 241 -11.32 -20.47 7.37
C GLY A 241 -10.68 -20.36 6.00
N VAL A 242 -11.42 -19.69 5.13
CA VAL A 242 -11.01 -19.38 3.76
C VAL A 242 -11.33 -17.92 3.48
N ILE A 243 -10.38 -17.23 2.84
CA ILE A 243 -10.57 -15.91 2.25
C ILE A 243 -10.40 -16.07 0.75
N ALA A 244 -11.34 -15.58 -0.02
CA ALA A 244 -11.28 -15.50 -1.48
C ALA A 244 -11.36 -14.05 -1.92
N ASN A 245 -10.40 -13.62 -2.74
CA ASN A 245 -10.42 -12.30 -3.37
C ASN A 245 -10.34 -12.49 -4.89
N PHE A 246 -11.22 -11.83 -5.61
CA PHE A 246 -11.20 -11.77 -7.05
C PHE A 246 -11.23 -10.31 -7.50
N ASN A 247 -10.30 -9.95 -8.38
CA ASN A 247 -10.23 -8.64 -8.99
C ASN A 247 -10.27 -8.76 -10.50
N TYR A 248 -11.05 -7.90 -11.09
CA TYR A 248 -11.09 -7.68 -12.53
C TYR A 248 -10.70 -6.24 -12.82
N GLU A 249 -9.80 -6.04 -13.76
CA GLU A 249 -9.36 -4.73 -14.22
C GLU A 249 -9.39 -4.68 -15.76
N SER A 250 -9.89 -3.59 -16.29
CA SER A 250 -9.87 -3.29 -17.72
C SER A 250 -9.31 -1.89 -17.92
N VAL A 251 -8.14 -1.80 -18.53
CA VAL A 251 -7.47 -0.52 -18.79
C VAL A 251 -7.42 -0.26 -20.29
N THR A 252 -7.71 0.97 -20.67
CA THR A 252 -7.42 1.50 -22.00
C THR A 252 -6.73 2.84 -21.84
N SER A 253 -5.49 2.92 -22.30
CA SER A 253 -4.69 4.15 -22.28
C SER A 253 -4.50 4.66 -23.71
N LYS A 254 -4.70 5.96 -23.89
CA LYS A 254 -4.44 6.67 -25.15
C LYS A 254 -3.37 7.73 -24.90
N GLY A 255 -2.24 7.60 -25.57
CA GLY A 255 -1.12 8.53 -25.52
C GLY A 255 -1.02 9.38 -26.77
N THR A 256 -0.57 10.61 -26.60
CA THR A 256 -0.07 11.47 -27.66
C THR A 256 1.29 11.98 -27.22
N ASN A 257 2.28 11.87 -28.10
CA ASN A 257 3.63 12.36 -27.84
C ASN A 257 4.06 13.25 -28.98
N PHE A 258 4.69 14.39 -28.69
CA PHE A 258 5.37 15.25 -29.63
C PHE A 258 6.84 15.35 -29.21
N THR A 259 7.75 15.02 -30.12
CA THR A 259 9.19 15.11 -29.86
C THR A 259 9.85 15.99 -30.89
N ASP A 260 10.52 17.07 -30.45
CA ASP A 260 11.39 17.92 -31.25
C ASP A 260 12.83 17.41 -31.09
N TYR A 261 13.47 17.13 -32.25
CA TYR A 261 14.86 16.63 -32.33
C TYR A 261 15.84 17.76 -32.75
N GLY A 262 15.39 19.03 -32.74
CA GLY A 262 16.21 20.19 -33.15
C GLY A 262 16.35 20.41 -34.65
N GLY A 263 15.86 19.52 -35.50
CA GLY A 263 15.85 19.64 -36.95
C GLY A 263 14.62 19.06 -37.61
N TYR A 264 13.89 18.23 -36.90
CA TYR A 264 12.62 17.63 -37.30
C TYR A 264 11.77 17.29 -36.08
N ILE A 265 10.49 17.07 -36.30
CA ILE A 265 9.52 16.78 -35.23
C ILE A 265 8.90 15.41 -35.49
N SER A 266 8.67 14.63 -34.43
CA SER A 266 7.80 13.46 -34.49
C SER A 266 6.49 13.71 -33.74
N SER A 267 5.43 13.05 -34.20
CA SER A 267 4.13 12.97 -33.54
C SER A 267 3.73 11.52 -33.41
N SER A 268 3.65 11.03 -32.19
CA SER A 268 3.26 9.65 -31.92
C SER A 268 1.87 9.58 -31.28
N LYS A 269 1.09 8.58 -31.68
CA LYS A 269 -0.19 8.19 -31.05
C LYS A 269 -0.07 6.77 -30.57
N SER A 270 -0.45 6.51 -29.32
CA SER A 270 -0.47 5.17 -28.76
C SER A 270 -1.83 4.78 -28.22
N ILE A 271 -2.19 3.51 -28.37
CA ILE A 271 -3.37 2.90 -27.76
C ILE A 271 -2.93 1.61 -27.10
N THR A 272 -2.93 1.59 -25.78
CA THR A 272 -2.60 0.39 -25.01
C THR A 272 -3.86 -0.12 -24.31
N LYS A 273 -4.13 -1.41 -24.44
CA LYS A 273 -5.28 -2.10 -23.81
C LYS A 273 -4.79 -3.28 -23.00
N SER A 274 -5.27 -3.40 -21.76
CA SER A 274 -5.10 -4.57 -20.91
C SER A 274 -6.48 -5.10 -20.52
N LYS A 275 -6.94 -6.17 -21.15
CA LYS A 275 -8.29 -6.74 -21.01
C LYS A 275 -8.30 -8.24 -21.35
N PRO A 276 -8.84 -9.10 -20.48
CA PRO A 276 -9.13 -8.89 -19.06
C PRO A 276 -7.86 -9.05 -18.23
N ASN A 277 -7.64 -8.17 -17.27
CA ASN A 277 -6.62 -8.33 -16.24
C ASN A 277 -7.30 -8.87 -14.99
N ASN A 278 -7.15 -10.15 -14.71
CA ASN A 278 -7.84 -10.84 -13.62
C ASN A 278 -6.86 -11.35 -12.59
N ALA A 279 -7.19 -11.18 -11.32
CA ALA A 279 -6.41 -11.74 -10.22
C ALA A 279 -7.33 -12.49 -9.25
N LEU A 280 -6.92 -13.71 -8.87
CA LEU A 280 -7.57 -14.53 -7.85
C LEU A 280 -6.58 -14.82 -6.73
N THR A 281 -6.98 -14.52 -5.50
CA THR A 281 -6.25 -14.92 -4.29
C THR A 281 -7.13 -15.82 -3.44
N LEU A 282 -6.63 -16.96 -3.02
CA LEU A 282 -7.28 -17.86 -2.07
C LEU A 282 -6.33 -18.06 -0.88
N THR A 283 -6.83 -17.78 0.32
CA THR A 283 -6.10 -18.00 1.58
C THR A 283 -6.88 -18.96 2.45
N GLY A 284 -6.36 -20.16 2.64
CA GLY A 284 -6.84 -21.10 3.65
C GLY A 284 -6.05 -20.95 4.94
N PHE A 285 -6.69 -20.99 6.09
CA PHE A 285 -6.01 -20.94 7.38
C PHE A 285 -6.64 -21.87 8.40
N TYR A 286 -5.80 -22.36 9.30
CA TYR A 286 -6.17 -23.17 10.46
C TYR A 286 -5.46 -22.61 11.68
N ASP A 287 -6.23 -22.23 12.69
CA ASP A 287 -5.74 -21.75 13.98
C ASP A 287 -6.08 -22.74 15.07
N TRP A 288 -5.10 -23.16 15.84
CA TRP A 288 -5.27 -24.01 17.00
C TRP A 288 -4.53 -23.44 18.22
N THR A 289 -5.26 -23.28 19.32
CA THR A 289 -4.68 -22.95 20.62
C THR A 289 -4.69 -24.20 21.47
N PHE A 290 -3.53 -24.65 21.89
CA PHE A 290 -3.37 -25.86 22.71
C PHE A 290 -2.61 -25.52 23.99
N GLY A 291 -2.65 -26.45 24.96
CA GLY A 291 -2.00 -26.25 26.25
C GLY A 291 -2.70 -25.23 27.15
N SER A 292 -2.23 -25.16 28.41
CA SER A 292 -2.83 -24.33 29.46
C SER A 292 -2.35 -22.89 29.50
N LYS A 293 -1.28 -22.57 28.77
CA LYS A 293 -0.65 -21.23 28.74
C LYS A 293 -0.96 -20.42 27.45
N GLY A 294 -1.80 -20.98 26.57
CA GLY A 294 -2.17 -20.34 25.31
C GLY A 294 -1.11 -20.54 24.21
N GLU A 295 -0.45 -21.69 24.23
CA GLU A 295 0.34 -22.18 23.10
C GLU A 295 -0.55 -22.21 21.85
N SER A 296 -0.04 -21.79 20.71
CA SER A 296 -0.84 -21.76 19.49
C SER A 296 -0.02 -22.11 18.25
N MET A 297 -0.72 -22.71 17.30
CA MET A 297 -0.24 -22.97 15.95
C MET A 297 -1.19 -22.33 14.94
N GLN A 298 -0.62 -21.73 13.91
CA GLN A 298 -1.35 -21.24 12.73
C GLN A 298 -0.75 -21.87 11.49
N LEU A 299 -1.57 -22.53 10.70
CA LEU A 299 -1.22 -22.98 9.35
C LEU A 299 -1.90 -22.05 8.36
N THR A 300 -1.17 -21.62 7.35
CA THR A 300 -1.71 -20.76 6.29
C THR A 300 -1.24 -21.29 4.94
N TYR A 301 -2.17 -21.36 4.01
CA TYR A 301 -1.89 -21.65 2.61
C TYR A 301 -2.44 -20.53 1.75
N ASN A 302 -1.61 -19.93 0.89
CA ASN A 302 -1.98 -18.91 -0.06
C ASN A 302 -1.79 -19.42 -1.48
N TYR A 303 -2.80 -19.20 -2.30
CA TYR A 303 -2.75 -19.34 -3.75
C TYR A 303 -3.05 -18.00 -4.40
N PHE A 304 -2.23 -17.59 -5.33
CA PHE A 304 -2.47 -16.41 -6.16
C PHE A 304 -2.28 -16.77 -7.63
N ASN A 305 -3.18 -16.26 -8.46
CA ASN A 305 -3.08 -16.34 -9.91
C ASN A 305 -3.53 -15.03 -10.54
N ARG A 306 -2.71 -14.49 -11.44
CA ARG A 306 -3.02 -13.30 -12.23
C ARG A 306 -2.78 -13.59 -13.71
N HIS A 307 -3.74 -13.20 -14.53
CA HIS A 307 -3.66 -13.20 -15.98
C HIS A 307 -3.75 -11.78 -16.50
N SER A 308 -2.73 -11.32 -17.22
CA SER A 308 -2.62 -9.93 -17.69
C SER A 308 -2.22 -9.90 -19.17
N PRO A 309 -3.18 -9.88 -20.10
CA PRO A 309 -2.91 -9.62 -21.51
C PRO A 309 -2.76 -8.13 -21.76
N THR A 310 -1.90 -7.77 -22.70
CA THR A 310 -1.67 -6.38 -23.13
C THR A 310 -1.52 -6.33 -24.62
N VAL A 311 -2.17 -5.34 -25.26
CA VAL A 311 -1.98 -5.01 -26.67
C VAL A 311 -1.68 -3.53 -26.74
N SER A 312 -0.60 -3.16 -27.43
CA SER A 312 -0.19 -1.77 -27.62
C SER A 312 0.08 -1.51 -29.11
N ASP A 313 -0.59 -0.49 -29.62
CA ASP A 313 -0.39 0.02 -30.99
C ASP A 313 0.15 1.43 -30.87
N ILE A 314 1.31 1.70 -31.48
CA ILE A 314 1.95 3.01 -31.54
C ILE A 314 2.20 3.36 -33.00
N THR A 315 1.77 4.54 -33.43
CA THR A 315 2.06 5.07 -34.74
C THR A 315 2.79 6.40 -34.59
N THR A 316 3.94 6.55 -35.26
CA THR A 316 4.78 7.74 -35.21
C THR A 316 4.98 8.29 -36.62
N ILE A 317 4.77 9.58 -36.79
CA ILE A 317 4.96 10.35 -38.01
C ILE A 317 6.12 11.31 -37.78
N TYR A 318 7.09 11.35 -38.71
CA TYR A 318 8.22 12.27 -38.67
C TYR A 318 8.06 13.34 -39.73
N SER A 319 8.31 14.60 -39.38
CA SER A 319 8.17 15.72 -40.31
C SER A 319 9.16 15.71 -41.50
N ASN A 320 10.23 14.94 -41.41
CA ASN A 320 11.27 14.75 -42.41
C ASN A 320 11.19 13.40 -43.15
N SER A 321 10.10 12.65 -42.99
CA SER A 321 9.83 11.37 -43.66
C SER A 321 8.43 11.38 -44.25
N ALA A 322 8.27 10.73 -45.40
CA ALA A 322 6.96 10.47 -46.01
C ALA A 322 6.31 9.19 -45.50
N GLU A 323 7.03 8.37 -44.70
CA GLU A 323 6.58 7.10 -44.19
C GLU A 323 6.17 7.22 -42.71
N ASP A 324 5.11 6.53 -42.35
CA ASP A 324 4.71 6.34 -40.95
C ASP A 324 5.50 5.17 -40.35
N TYR A 325 5.95 5.34 -39.14
CA TYR A 325 6.65 4.29 -38.36
C TYR A 325 5.77 3.80 -37.22
N GLY A 326 5.80 2.50 -36.99
CA GLY A 326 4.88 1.88 -36.06
C GLY A 326 5.50 0.85 -35.17
N VAL A 327 4.87 0.66 -34.02
CA VAL A 327 5.16 -0.44 -33.08
C VAL A 327 3.84 -1.10 -32.71
N ASN A 328 3.78 -2.41 -32.93
CA ASN A 328 2.70 -3.25 -32.46
C ASN A 328 3.28 -4.27 -31.47
N GLU A 329 2.72 -4.30 -30.27
CA GLU A 329 3.11 -5.22 -29.21
C GLU A 329 1.89 -6.00 -28.72
N GLU A 330 2.03 -7.29 -28.60
CA GLU A 330 1.08 -8.17 -27.94
C GLU A 330 1.79 -8.96 -26.84
N GLY A 331 1.25 -8.90 -25.63
CA GLY A 331 1.81 -9.59 -24.47
C GLY A 331 0.77 -10.38 -23.68
N LYS A 332 1.16 -11.51 -23.12
CA LYS A 332 0.38 -12.28 -22.16
C LYS A 332 1.28 -12.68 -21.02
N THR A 333 0.98 -12.20 -19.82
CA THR A 333 1.72 -12.57 -18.61
C THR A 333 0.78 -13.33 -17.68
N ASN A 334 1.24 -14.52 -17.25
CA ASN A 334 0.60 -15.35 -16.24
C ASN A 334 1.51 -15.41 -15.03
N TYR A 335 1.03 -14.95 -13.91
CA TYR A 335 1.73 -15.00 -12.64
C TYR A 335 0.97 -15.86 -11.66
N ARG A 336 1.65 -16.83 -11.05
CA ARG A 336 1.08 -17.74 -10.06
C ARG A 336 2.06 -17.96 -8.92
N PHE A 337 1.56 -17.94 -7.70
CA PHE A 337 2.35 -18.42 -6.58
C PHE A 337 1.54 -19.30 -5.62
N HIS A 338 2.25 -20.17 -4.92
CA HIS A 338 1.78 -20.97 -3.80
C HIS A 338 2.66 -20.67 -2.60
N SER A 339 2.07 -20.42 -1.45
CA SER A 339 2.81 -20.22 -0.22
C SER A 339 2.19 -21.03 0.92
N MET A 340 3.02 -21.80 1.62
CA MET A 340 2.63 -22.54 2.83
C MET A 340 3.42 -22.02 4.00
N LYS A 341 2.76 -21.85 5.14
CA LYS A 341 3.37 -21.33 6.35
C LYS A 341 2.83 -22.03 7.59
N ALA A 342 3.74 -22.36 8.50
CA ALA A 342 3.42 -22.88 9.83
C ALA A 342 4.07 -21.99 10.89
N ASP A 343 3.26 -21.36 11.73
CA ASP A 343 3.67 -20.48 12.81
C ASP A 343 3.31 -21.11 14.16
N PHE A 344 4.27 -21.15 15.09
CA PHE A 344 4.09 -21.61 16.45
C PHE A 344 4.37 -20.48 17.41
N LYS A 345 3.51 -20.32 18.43
CA LYS A 345 3.69 -19.41 19.55
C LYS A 345 3.71 -20.21 20.85
N LEU A 346 4.82 -20.13 21.56
CA LEU A 346 5.11 -20.95 22.73
C LEU A 346 5.48 -20.04 23.92
N PRO A 347 4.51 -19.72 24.80
CA PRO A 347 4.74 -18.87 25.96
C PRO A 347 5.37 -19.65 27.11
N TYR A 348 6.69 -19.62 27.19
CA TYR A 348 7.43 -20.17 28.33
C TYR A 348 7.52 -19.16 29.51
N ARG A 349 7.82 -19.64 30.72
CA ARG A 349 8.02 -18.76 31.89
C ARG A 349 9.18 -17.77 31.71
N TRP A 350 10.23 -18.15 30.99
CA TRP A 350 11.42 -17.34 30.79
C TRP A 350 11.35 -16.43 29.57
N ALA A 351 10.59 -16.78 28.56
CA ALA A 351 10.34 -15.94 27.35
C ALA A 351 9.13 -16.47 26.58
N GLN A 352 8.55 -15.59 25.74
CA GLN A 352 7.65 -16.00 24.68
C GLN A 352 8.48 -16.32 23.44
N LEU A 353 8.44 -17.57 22.99
CA LEU A 353 9.04 -18.01 21.74
C LEU A 353 8.00 -18.00 20.63
N GLU A 354 8.42 -17.54 19.45
CA GLU A 354 7.70 -17.69 18.18
C GLU A 354 8.67 -18.40 17.22
N ALA A 355 8.26 -19.48 16.59
CA ALA A 355 9.05 -20.21 15.62
C ALA A 355 8.17 -20.62 14.45
N GLY A 356 8.76 -20.82 13.28
CA GLY A 356 7.97 -21.29 12.16
C GLY A 356 8.83 -21.51 10.91
N MET A 357 8.12 -22.01 9.90
CA MET A 357 8.69 -22.26 8.57
C MET A 357 7.72 -21.79 7.49
N ALA A 358 8.28 -21.43 6.34
CA ALA A 358 7.51 -21.04 5.18
C ALA A 358 8.16 -21.59 3.92
N TYR A 359 7.33 -21.94 2.96
CA TYR A 359 7.77 -22.32 1.60
C TYR A 359 6.92 -21.56 0.60
N THR A 360 7.55 -20.94 -0.40
CA THR A 360 6.87 -20.20 -1.46
C THR A 360 7.44 -20.67 -2.81
N ASP A 361 6.54 -20.96 -3.75
CA ASP A 361 6.85 -21.32 -5.14
C ASP A 361 6.16 -20.31 -6.07
N ILE A 362 6.96 -19.58 -6.83
CA ILE A 362 6.53 -18.51 -7.74
C ILE A 362 6.80 -18.96 -9.17
N LEU A 363 5.82 -18.81 -10.02
CA LEU A 363 5.90 -19.06 -11.45
C LEU A 363 5.38 -17.86 -12.22
N ASN A 364 6.20 -17.34 -13.11
CA ASN A 364 5.84 -16.30 -14.06
C ASN A 364 6.11 -16.79 -15.48
N SER A 365 5.12 -16.73 -16.35
CA SER A 365 5.26 -17.05 -17.77
C SER A 365 4.79 -15.85 -18.58
N SER A 366 5.66 -15.33 -19.42
CA SER A 366 5.41 -14.19 -20.28
C SER A 366 5.68 -14.58 -21.73
N VAL A 367 4.68 -14.37 -22.58
CA VAL A 367 4.80 -14.53 -24.03
C VAL A 367 4.49 -13.19 -24.67
N ASN A 368 5.44 -12.65 -25.39
CA ASN A 368 5.34 -11.35 -26.01
C ASN A 368 5.73 -11.43 -27.50
N SER A 369 5.07 -10.65 -28.33
CA SER A 369 5.43 -10.45 -29.72
C SER A 369 5.56 -8.96 -30.00
N LEU A 370 6.55 -8.59 -30.77
CA LEU A 370 6.86 -7.23 -31.17
C LEU A 370 7.02 -7.16 -32.68
N MET A 371 6.43 -6.17 -33.30
CA MET A 371 6.77 -5.71 -34.63
C MET A 371 7.02 -4.20 -34.54
N SER A 372 8.26 -3.76 -34.81
CA SER A 372 8.60 -2.34 -34.76
C SER A 372 9.35 -1.91 -36.03
N ALA A 373 8.98 -0.74 -36.54
CA ALA A 373 9.68 0.00 -37.58
C ALA A 373 10.01 1.39 -37.07
N THR A 374 11.25 1.86 -37.24
CA THR A 374 11.70 3.20 -36.87
C THR A 374 12.37 3.86 -38.09
N MET A 375 12.43 5.17 -38.11
CA MET A 375 13.02 5.93 -39.20
C MET A 375 14.49 5.55 -39.51
N ASN A 376 15.20 5.09 -38.49
CA ASN A 376 16.61 4.72 -38.58
C ASN A 376 16.84 3.21 -38.81
N ARG A 377 15.79 2.44 -39.09
CA ARG A 377 15.86 1.01 -39.45
C ARG A 377 15.28 0.79 -40.83
N SER A 378 16.07 0.19 -41.72
CA SER A 378 15.63 -0.16 -43.06
C SER A 378 14.61 -1.30 -43.10
N GLU A 379 14.62 -2.17 -42.08
CA GLU A 379 13.70 -3.31 -41.98
C GLU A 379 13.01 -3.32 -40.63
N PRO A 380 11.71 -3.68 -40.58
CA PRO A 380 11.01 -3.82 -39.29
C PRO A 380 11.65 -4.90 -38.39
N LYS A 381 11.90 -4.57 -37.13
CA LYS A 381 12.29 -5.56 -36.13
C LYS A 381 11.05 -6.42 -35.80
N ARG A 382 11.23 -7.72 -35.92
CA ARG A 382 10.23 -8.71 -35.50
C ARG A 382 10.85 -9.59 -34.43
N GLU A 383 10.20 -9.64 -33.29
CA GLU A 383 10.67 -10.39 -32.15
C GLU A 383 9.51 -11.14 -31.51
N SER A 384 9.75 -12.39 -31.15
CA SER A 384 8.84 -13.14 -30.30
C SER A 384 9.65 -13.66 -29.12
N ASN A 385 9.25 -13.25 -27.95
CA ASN A 385 9.91 -13.60 -26.70
C ASN A 385 8.97 -14.47 -25.86
N SER A 386 9.49 -15.58 -25.37
CA SER A 386 8.83 -16.40 -24.36
C SER A 386 9.79 -16.58 -23.19
N PHE A 387 9.45 -15.95 -22.08
CA PHE A 387 10.25 -15.94 -20.86
C PHE A 387 9.50 -16.57 -19.71
N ASP A 388 10.05 -17.67 -19.16
CA ASP A 388 9.54 -18.32 -17.96
C ASP A 388 10.51 -18.08 -16.80
N TYR A 389 10.00 -17.60 -15.68
CA TYR A 389 10.76 -17.41 -14.45
C TYR A 389 10.12 -18.18 -13.32
N SER A 390 10.93 -18.93 -12.59
CA SER A 390 10.50 -19.63 -11.36
C SER A 390 11.42 -19.27 -10.20
N GLU A 391 10.81 -19.07 -9.03
CA GLU A 391 11.52 -18.77 -7.79
C GLU A 391 10.93 -19.61 -6.65
N ARG A 392 11.79 -20.34 -5.93
CA ARG A 392 11.43 -21.16 -4.78
C ARG A 392 12.15 -20.64 -3.55
N ILE A 393 11.40 -20.35 -2.50
CA ILE A 393 11.93 -19.78 -1.27
C ILE A 393 11.56 -20.70 -0.10
N ALA A 394 12.56 -21.26 0.56
CA ALA A 394 12.40 -21.95 1.83
C ALA A 394 12.90 -21.07 2.96
N ALA A 395 12.13 -20.93 4.03
CA ALA A 395 12.46 -20.09 5.14
C ALA A 395 12.16 -20.75 6.49
N ALA A 396 13.03 -20.50 7.47
CA ALA A 396 12.79 -20.84 8.87
C ALA A 396 13.12 -19.65 9.76
N TYR A 397 12.41 -19.49 10.87
CA TYR A 397 12.67 -18.41 11.78
C TYR A 397 12.39 -18.78 13.23
N ILE A 398 13.05 -18.06 14.12
CA ILE A 398 12.83 -18.09 15.56
C ILE A 398 12.87 -16.66 16.11
N THR A 399 12.00 -16.39 17.09
CA THR A 399 11.96 -15.11 17.80
C THR A 399 11.75 -15.39 19.28
N ALA A 400 12.53 -14.72 20.14
CA ALA A 400 12.34 -14.74 21.59
C ALA A 400 12.01 -13.31 22.07
N SER A 401 10.98 -13.17 22.91
CA SER A 401 10.64 -11.90 23.53
C SER A 401 10.35 -12.07 25.02
N ARG A 402 10.74 -11.05 25.81
CA ARG A 402 10.61 -11.09 27.28
C ARG A 402 10.40 -9.71 27.87
N ASN A 403 9.61 -9.64 28.93
CA ASN A 403 9.62 -8.50 29.84
C ASN A 403 10.85 -8.63 30.76
N LEU A 404 11.75 -7.64 30.69
CA LEU A 404 13.03 -7.62 31.42
C LEU A 404 12.93 -6.94 32.79
N GLY A 405 11.75 -6.44 33.17
CA GLY A 405 11.53 -5.68 34.39
C GLY A 405 11.81 -4.18 34.22
N ALA A 406 11.49 -3.39 35.25
CA ALA A 406 11.69 -1.94 35.28
C ALA A 406 11.18 -1.16 34.04
N GLY A 407 10.13 -1.67 33.38
CA GLY A 407 9.56 -1.10 32.16
C GLY A 407 10.28 -1.49 30.87
N PHE A 408 11.33 -2.31 30.93
CA PHE A 408 12.03 -2.83 29.76
C PHE A 408 11.37 -4.08 29.18
N TRP A 409 11.29 -4.14 27.87
CA TRP A 409 10.88 -5.29 27.10
C TRP A 409 11.85 -5.49 25.94
N GLY A 410 12.29 -6.72 25.73
CA GLY A 410 13.23 -7.09 24.70
C GLY A 410 12.69 -8.14 23.75
N LYS A 411 13.09 -8.05 22.48
CA LYS A 411 12.78 -9.04 21.44
C LYS A 411 13.98 -9.21 20.53
N VAL A 412 14.37 -10.45 20.28
CA VAL A 412 15.38 -10.83 19.30
C VAL A 412 14.80 -11.86 18.36
N GLY A 413 15.14 -11.77 17.09
CA GLY A 413 14.66 -12.69 16.08
C GLY A 413 15.72 -12.96 15.03
N LEU A 414 15.68 -14.15 14.48
CA LEU A 414 16.52 -14.59 13.38
C LEU A 414 15.66 -15.31 12.36
N ARG A 415 15.84 -14.98 11.10
CA ARG A 415 15.22 -15.66 9.97
C ARG A 415 16.31 -16.05 8.96
N TYR A 416 16.23 -17.25 8.44
CA TYR A 416 17.03 -17.71 7.31
C TYR A 416 16.12 -17.94 6.12
N GLU A 417 16.50 -17.43 4.95
CA GLU A 417 15.84 -17.70 3.68
C GLU A 417 16.86 -18.29 2.70
N TYR A 418 16.48 -19.38 2.06
CA TYR A 418 17.20 -19.98 0.94
C TYR A 418 16.34 -19.87 -0.31
N THR A 419 16.88 -19.25 -1.34
CA THR A 419 16.17 -18.95 -2.59
C THR A 419 16.87 -19.67 -3.74
N PHE A 420 16.07 -20.30 -4.58
CA PHE A 420 16.47 -20.90 -5.83
C PHE A 420 15.69 -20.26 -6.97
N THR A 421 16.38 -19.70 -7.97
CA THR A 421 15.78 -19.05 -9.14
C THR A 421 16.13 -19.79 -10.42
N LYS A 422 15.22 -19.72 -11.40
CA LYS A 422 15.45 -20.25 -12.75
C LYS A 422 14.70 -19.39 -13.77
N GLY A 423 15.45 -18.75 -14.66
CA GLY A 423 14.96 -18.06 -15.86
C GLY A 423 15.16 -18.95 -17.10
N ILE A 424 14.15 -19.01 -17.96
CA ILE A 424 14.23 -19.72 -19.24
C ILE A 424 13.78 -18.76 -20.34
N GLN A 425 14.70 -18.35 -21.19
CA GLN A 425 14.43 -17.62 -22.41
C GLN A 425 14.20 -18.63 -23.55
N ARG A 426 12.94 -18.98 -23.79
CA ARG A 426 12.62 -20.04 -24.78
C ARG A 426 12.96 -19.67 -26.21
N SER A 427 12.84 -18.37 -26.54
CA SER A 427 13.17 -17.85 -27.88
C SER A 427 14.66 -18.00 -28.24
N GLU A 428 15.54 -17.98 -27.24
CA GLU A 428 17.00 -18.09 -27.40
C GLU A 428 17.57 -19.43 -26.92
N GLY A 429 16.75 -20.22 -26.23
CA GLY A 429 17.18 -21.49 -25.61
C GLY A 429 18.10 -21.32 -24.41
N SER A 430 18.24 -20.09 -23.87
CA SER A 430 19.09 -19.82 -22.71
C SER A 430 18.38 -20.15 -21.39
N VAL A 431 19.16 -20.60 -20.40
CA VAL A 431 18.69 -20.98 -19.08
C VAL A 431 19.63 -20.38 -18.02
N ASP A 432 19.15 -19.44 -17.27
CA ASP A 432 19.86 -18.87 -16.12
C ASP A 432 19.38 -19.51 -14.82
N ARG A 433 20.29 -19.81 -13.92
CA ARG A 433 20.01 -20.36 -12.58
C ARG A 433 20.86 -19.66 -11.57
N ASP A 434 20.25 -19.33 -10.43
CA ASP A 434 20.98 -18.78 -9.29
C ASP A 434 20.41 -19.34 -7.99
N GLU A 435 21.25 -19.42 -6.97
CA GLU A 435 20.85 -19.84 -5.64
C GLU A 435 21.60 -19.05 -4.59
N TYR A 436 20.89 -18.63 -3.54
CA TYR A 436 21.50 -17.85 -2.47
C TYR A 436 20.76 -18.05 -1.15
N GLY A 437 21.53 -17.94 -0.06
CA GLY A 437 21.00 -18.00 1.30
C GLY A 437 21.36 -16.73 2.08
N HIS A 438 20.40 -16.19 2.85
CA HIS A 438 20.61 -15.00 3.68
C HIS A 438 20.04 -15.17 5.08
N LEU A 439 20.77 -14.63 6.06
CA LEU A 439 20.34 -14.51 7.44
C LEU A 439 19.81 -13.08 7.69
N PHE A 440 18.66 -12.98 8.34
CA PHE A 440 17.98 -11.71 8.66
C PHE A 440 17.79 -11.58 10.16
N PRO A 441 18.76 -10.97 10.87
CA PRO A 441 18.62 -10.67 12.28
C PRO A 441 17.65 -9.51 12.50
N SER A 442 16.95 -9.53 13.64
CA SER A 442 16.13 -8.43 14.12
C SER A 442 16.25 -8.28 15.63
N ILE A 443 16.34 -7.05 16.11
CA ILE A 443 16.44 -6.70 17.52
C ILE A 443 15.46 -5.57 17.80
N ASN A 444 14.76 -5.66 18.93
CA ASN A 444 13.90 -4.60 19.41
C ASN A 444 13.99 -4.52 20.94
N LEU A 445 14.28 -3.33 21.45
CA LEU A 445 14.33 -3.02 22.88
C LEU A 445 13.40 -1.84 23.15
N SER A 446 12.39 -2.05 23.98
CA SER A 446 11.45 -1.01 24.41
C SER A 446 11.60 -0.72 25.88
N TRP A 447 11.47 0.56 26.25
CA TRP A 447 11.42 1.02 27.62
C TRP A 447 10.21 1.94 27.81
N ASN A 448 9.33 1.59 28.75
CA ASN A 448 8.13 2.34 29.08
C ASN A 448 8.22 2.81 30.53
N LYS A 449 8.04 4.11 30.73
CA LYS A 449 8.01 4.70 32.07
C LYS A 449 6.90 5.74 32.14
N ASP A 450 6.04 5.57 33.16
CA ASP A 450 4.97 6.53 33.44
C ASP A 450 5.50 7.96 33.53
N ARG A 451 4.76 8.92 32.98
CA ARG A 451 5.09 10.36 32.88
C ARG A 451 6.23 10.74 31.95
N ILE A 452 7.19 9.84 31.62
CA ILE A 452 8.27 10.12 30.67
C ILE A 452 7.86 9.73 29.26
N GLY A 453 7.21 8.58 29.10
CA GLY A 453 6.80 8.05 27.80
C GLY A 453 7.45 6.71 27.48
N SER A 454 7.40 6.34 26.20
CA SER A 454 7.91 5.09 25.66
C SER A 454 9.06 5.36 24.71
N PHE A 455 10.15 4.64 24.87
CA PHE A 455 11.29 4.58 23.96
C PHE A 455 11.35 3.21 23.31
N ASN A 456 11.79 3.16 22.07
CA ASN A 456 12.01 1.91 21.35
C ASN A 456 13.25 2.04 20.46
N ILE A 457 14.19 1.12 20.60
CA ILE A 457 15.37 1.00 19.73
C ILE A 457 15.21 -0.30 18.96
N SER A 458 15.48 -0.26 17.66
CA SER A 458 15.33 -1.42 16.82
C SER A 458 16.31 -1.45 15.66
N TYR A 459 16.65 -2.66 15.26
CA TYR A 459 17.44 -2.97 14.08
C TYR A 459 16.78 -4.13 13.34
N SER A 460 16.79 -4.08 12.01
CA SER A 460 16.36 -5.18 11.15
C SER A 460 17.10 -5.17 9.81
N MET A 461 17.39 -6.35 9.31
CA MET A 461 17.89 -6.58 7.96
C MET A 461 16.76 -7.08 7.08
N GLY A 462 16.72 -6.66 5.84
CA GLY A 462 15.74 -7.08 4.83
C GLY A 462 16.36 -7.17 3.45
N MET A 463 15.62 -7.75 2.50
CA MET A 463 16.09 -7.97 1.13
C MET A 463 14.98 -7.62 0.13
N GLY A 464 15.30 -6.79 -0.87
CA GLY A 464 14.45 -6.45 -2.00
C GLY A 464 14.79 -7.31 -3.21
N ARG A 465 13.90 -8.22 -3.59
CA ARG A 465 14.04 -8.98 -4.82
C ARG A 465 13.64 -8.13 -6.03
N PRO A 466 14.28 -8.30 -7.19
CA PRO A 466 13.85 -7.64 -8.43
C PRO A 466 12.39 -7.97 -8.73
N ASN A 467 11.67 -7.01 -9.31
CA ASN A 467 10.33 -7.27 -9.84
C ASN A 467 10.42 -8.15 -11.08
N LEU A 468 9.39 -8.94 -11.36
CA LEU A 468 9.40 -9.90 -12.47
C LEU A 468 9.54 -9.22 -13.85
N TRP A 469 9.00 -8.03 -14.01
CA TRP A 469 9.17 -7.25 -15.25
C TRP A 469 10.61 -6.72 -15.42
N GLU A 470 11.32 -6.44 -14.32
CA GLU A 470 12.74 -6.03 -14.33
C GLU A 470 13.66 -7.16 -14.79
N LEU A 471 13.22 -8.41 -14.65
CA LEU A 471 13.97 -9.62 -15.08
C LEU A 471 13.68 -10.01 -16.53
N ASN A 472 12.54 -9.60 -17.11
CA ASN A 472 12.15 -9.97 -18.47
C ASN A 472 12.88 -9.10 -19.50
N PRO A 473 13.76 -9.65 -20.36
CA PRO A 473 14.57 -8.89 -21.31
C PRO A 473 13.79 -8.36 -22.52
N PHE A 474 12.47 -8.59 -22.60
CA PHE A 474 11.63 -8.08 -23.69
C PHE A 474 11.61 -6.56 -23.73
N GLU A 475 11.63 -5.99 -24.95
CA GLU A 475 11.59 -4.56 -25.19
C GLU A 475 10.14 -4.06 -25.19
N TYR A 476 9.78 -3.20 -24.23
CA TYR A 476 8.48 -2.55 -24.11
C TYR A 476 8.59 -1.11 -24.62
N TYR A 477 7.98 -0.81 -25.75
CA TYR A 477 8.07 0.50 -26.39
C TYR A 477 7.07 1.51 -25.81
N SER A 478 7.53 2.73 -25.55
CA SER A 478 6.70 3.89 -25.23
C SER A 478 6.43 4.77 -26.46
N THR A 479 7.39 4.83 -27.37
CA THR A 479 7.32 5.48 -28.71
C THR A 479 8.09 4.61 -29.71
N ALA A 480 8.13 4.98 -30.98
CA ALA A 480 8.94 4.24 -31.95
C ALA A 480 10.45 4.26 -31.64
N ASP A 481 10.92 5.25 -30.86
CA ASP A 481 12.35 5.47 -30.59
C ASP A 481 12.70 5.36 -29.09
N GLU A 482 11.79 4.88 -28.24
CA GLU A 482 12.06 4.72 -26.81
C GLU A 482 11.42 3.45 -26.26
N TYR A 483 12.24 2.61 -25.63
CA TYR A 483 11.78 1.39 -24.97
C TYR A 483 12.42 1.15 -23.60
N ALA A 484 11.77 0.34 -22.80
CA ALA A 484 12.31 -0.23 -21.56
C ALA A 484 12.47 -1.75 -21.73
N ALA A 485 13.54 -2.32 -21.17
CA ALA A 485 13.71 -3.77 -21.10
C ALA A 485 14.27 -4.19 -19.74
N GLY A 486 13.95 -5.41 -19.31
CA GLY A 486 14.49 -5.94 -18.07
C GLY A 486 15.92 -6.48 -18.22
N ASN A 487 16.45 -6.97 -17.09
CA ASN A 487 17.79 -7.56 -16.99
C ASN A 487 17.70 -8.83 -16.13
N PRO A 488 17.82 -10.04 -16.73
CA PRO A 488 17.72 -11.30 -16.01
C PRO A 488 18.83 -11.52 -14.98
N ASN A 489 19.94 -10.78 -15.07
CA ASN A 489 21.11 -10.89 -14.18
C ASN A 489 21.01 -10.04 -12.90
N LEU A 490 19.84 -9.46 -12.59
CA LEU A 490 19.68 -8.68 -11.40
C LEU A 490 19.76 -9.52 -10.13
N LYS A 491 20.47 -8.96 -9.15
CA LYS A 491 20.59 -9.52 -7.79
C LYS A 491 19.68 -8.81 -6.81
N PRO A 492 19.29 -9.46 -5.71
CA PRO A 492 18.55 -8.79 -4.66
C PRO A 492 19.34 -7.66 -3.99
N THR A 493 18.64 -6.58 -3.65
CA THR A 493 19.17 -5.48 -2.84
C THR A 493 19.07 -5.81 -1.35
N VAL A 494 20.13 -5.63 -0.58
CA VAL A 494 20.13 -5.85 0.87
C VAL A 494 19.98 -4.53 1.60
N TYR A 495 19.07 -4.50 2.59
CA TYR A 495 18.75 -3.33 3.40
C TYR A 495 19.08 -3.56 4.88
N ASN A 496 19.77 -2.59 5.49
CA ASN A 496 20.02 -2.52 6.92
C ASN A 496 19.28 -1.31 7.48
N ASN A 497 18.40 -1.52 8.46
CA ASN A 497 17.54 -0.49 9.01
C ASN A 497 17.72 -0.39 10.52
N ALA A 498 17.94 0.83 11.04
CA ALA A 498 17.96 1.08 12.46
C ALA A 498 17.10 2.29 12.81
N GLU A 499 16.40 2.22 13.96
CA GLU A 499 15.50 3.28 14.40
C GLU A 499 15.52 3.45 15.92
N ILE A 500 15.33 4.69 16.35
CA ILE A 500 15.00 5.07 17.73
C ILE A 500 13.67 5.81 17.68
N ASN A 501 12.67 5.30 18.39
CA ASN A 501 11.34 5.88 18.44
C ASN A 501 11.05 6.38 19.86
N TYR A 502 10.36 7.51 19.97
CA TYR A 502 9.84 8.05 21.22
C TYR A 502 8.38 8.43 21.07
N TYR A 503 7.58 8.09 22.07
CA TYR A 503 6.20 8.56 22.22
C TYR A 503 5.94 9.01 23.66
N GLY A 504 5.49 10.26 23.81
CA GLY A 504 5.23 10.81 25.16
C GLY A 504 4.77 12.27 25.09
N LEU A 505 5.01 13.02 26.18
CA LEU A 505 4.75 14.47 26.29
C LEU A 505 3.40 14.91 25.71
N GLY A 506 2.32 14.17 26.05
CA GLY A 506 0.96 14.52 25.65
C GLY A 506 0.66 14.46 24.15
N GLY A 507 1.38 13.59 23.40
CA GLY A 507 1.12 13.38 21.97
C GLY A 507 2.29 13.61 21.04
N LEU A 508 3.50 13.86 21.58
CA LEU A 508 4.73 13.93 20.79
C LEU A 508 5.18 12.52 20.37
N TYR A 509 5.36 12.33 19.08
CA TYR A 509 5.95 11.15 18.48
C TYR A 509 7.18 11.54 17.66
N THR A 510 8.31 10.90 17.91
CA THR A 510 9.58 11.19 17.24
C THR A 510 10.26 9.91 16.81
N VAL A 511 10.88 9.92 15.63
CA VAL A 511 11.66 8.80 15.08
C VAL A 511 12.97 9.33 14.53
N LEU A 512 14.08 8.83 15.04
CA LEU A 512 15.38 8.91 14.39
C LEU A 512 15.60 7.59 13.66
N TYR A 513 15.92 7.61 12.36
CA TYR A 513 16.06 6.41 11.56
C TYR A 513 17.23 6.49 10.59
N THR A 514 17.76 5.32 10.22
CA THR A 514 18.68 5.16 9.10
C THR A 514 18.35 3.89 8.33
N SER A 515 18.52 3.94 7.00
CA SER A 515 18.38 2.81 6.08
C SER A 515 19.54 2.85 5.10
N PHE A 516 20.31 1.78 5.06
CA PHE A 516 21.42 1.59 4.13
C PHE A 516 21.06 0.43 3.17
N ALA A 517 21.22 0.66 1.86
CA ALA A 517 21.02 -0.35 0.82
C ALA A 517 22.29 -0.53 0.00
N SER A 518 22.70 -1.80 -0.16
CA SER A 518 23.77 -2.22 -1.07
C SER A 518 23.16 -2.92 -2.28
N ASP A 519 23.82 -2.80 -3.42
CA ASP A 519 23.41 -3.38 -4.70
C ASP A 519 21.99 -2.97 -5.11
N ALA A 520 21.62 -1.71 -4.79
CA ALA A 520 20.30 -1.18 -5.12
C ALA A 520 20.14 -1.04 -6.64
N ILE A 521 18.94 -1.37 -7.12
CA ILE A 521 18.61 -1.29 -8.54
C ILE A 521 18.45 0.16 -8.93
N GLY A 522 19.16 0.57 -9.98
CA GLY A 522 19.01 1.85 -10.67
C GLY A 522 18.68 1.64 -12.13
N TYR A 523 17.92 2.55 -12.72
CA TYR A 523 17.58 2.50 -14.14
C TYR A 523 18.54 3.39 -14.90
N ILE A 524 19.19 2.82 -15.94
CA ILE A 524 20.13 3.52 -16.79
C ILE A 524 19.49 3.70 -18.16
N ARG A 525 19.44 4.95 -18.62
CA ARG A 525 19.03 5.30 -19.98
C ARG A 525 20.27 5.41 -20.85
N ARG A 526 20.21 4.84 -22.04
CA ARG A 526 21.27 4.91 -23.05
C ARG A 526 20.69 5.26 -24.39
N PHE A 527 21.43 6.06 -25.15
CA PHE A 527 21.18 6.33 -26.57
C PHE A 527 22.05 5.39 -27.37
N ASP A 528 21.48 4.74 -28.39
CA ASP A 528 22.25 4.01 -29.38
C ASP A 528 22.68 4.94 -30.54
N GLU A 529 23.51 4.42 -31.45
CA GLU A 529 24.00 5.15 -32.62
C GLU A 529 22.86 5.56 -33.55
N THR A 530 21.69 4.94 -33.46
CA THR A 530 20.49 5.25 -34.25
C THR A 530 19.59 6.26 -33.57
N GLY A 531 19.93 6.75 -32.37
CA GLY A 531 19.16 7.69 -31.57
C GLY A 531 17.98 7.08 -30.81
N ILE A 532 17.89 5.74 -30.73
CA ILE A 532 16.88 5.03 -29.93
C ILE A 532 17.29 5.08 -28.45
N ILE A 533 16.33 5.37 -27.59
CA ILE A 533 16.53 5.40 -26.14
C ILE A 533 16.17 4.03 -25.56
N SER A 534 17.09 3.41 -24.85
CA SER A 534 16.84 2.21 -24.06
C SER A 534 16.94 2.51 -22.56
N THR A 535 15.99 2.00 -21.76
CA THR A 535 16.03 2.08 -20.29
C THR A 535 16.11 0.67 -19.71
N LYS A 536 17.18 0.38 -18.94
CA LYS A 536 17.40 -0.97 -18.34
C LYS A 536 17.79 -0.86 -16.87
N PRO A 537 17.31 -1.80 -16.00
CA PRO A 537 17.69 -1.86 -14.60
C PRO A 537 19.05 -2.55 -14.39
N TYR A 538 19.84 -2.06 -13.43
CA TYR A 538 21.13 -2.60 -13.02
C TYR A 538 21.32 -2.50 -11.50
N ASN A 539 22.04 -3.43 -10.89
CA ASN A 539 22.51 -3.31 -9.51
C ASN A 539 23.70 -2.35 -9.47
N CYS A 540 23.44 -1.07 -9.46
CA CYS A 540 24.45 -0.05 -9.68
C CYS A 540 24.51 1.03 -8.60
N LEU A 541 23.70 0.94 -7.54
CA LEU A 541 23.57 1.98 -6.55
C LEU A 541 23.87 1.50 -5.13
N PHE A 542 24.59 2.34 -4.37
CA PHE A 542 24.68 2.29 -2.93
C PHE A 542 23.94 3.48 -2.36
N THR A 543 22.93 3.25 -1.56
CA THR A 543 22.10 4.34 -1.03
C THR A 543 22.03 4.31 0.48
N ASN A 544 22.05 5.50 1.09
CA ASN A 544 21.82 5.68 2.51
C ASN A 544 20.82 6.82 2.71
N LYS A 545 19.86 6.61 3.58
CA LYS A 545 18.92 7.63 4.06
C LYS A 545 18.93 7.63 5.58
N ALA A 546 19.24 8.79 6.20
CA ALA A 546 19.13 8.98 7.65
C ALA A 546 18.29 10.22 7.92
N GLY A 547 17.37 10.16 8.88
CA GLY A 547 16.46 11.26 9.12
C GLY A 547 15.80 11.26 10.48
N LEU A 548 15.19 12.40 10.79
CA LEU A 548 14.40 12.66 11.99
C LEU A 548 12.96 12.99 11.53
N TYR A 549 12.00 12.24 12.02
CA TYR A 549 10.57 12.52 11.90
C TYR A 549 10.03 12.96 13.25
N VAL A 550 9.25 14.03 13.26
CA VAL A 550 8.57 14.55 14.46
C VAL A 550 7.10 14.78 14.12
N ASN A 551 6.21 14.38 15.01
CA ASN A 551 4.79 14.63 14.91
C ASN A 551 4.22 14.95 16.29
N TYR A 552 3.44 16.02 16.37
CA TYR A 552 2.74 16.43 17.58
C TYR A 552 1.25 16.60 17.29
N ARG A 553 0.41 16.00 18.12
CA ARG A 553 -1.04 16.09 18.03
C ARG A 553 -1.62 16.55 19.35
N ARG A 554 -2.50 17.56 19.30
CA ARG A 554 -3.19 18.06 20.47
C ARG A 554 -4.63 18.47 20.13
N THR A 555 -5.54 18.22 21.06
CA THR A 555 -6.92 18.67 20.99
C THR A 555 -7.12 19.86 21.93
N PHE A 556 -7.62 20.96 21.40
CA PHE A 556 -7.94 22.19 22.13
C PHE A 556 -9.46 22.27 22.35
N PHE A 557 -9.88 22.75 23.51
CA PHE A 557 -11.29 22.97 23.86
C PHE A 557 -12.21 21.76 23.63
N GLY A 558 -11.63 20.54 23.55
CA GLY A 558 -12.36 19.29 23.29
C GLY A 558 -13.02 19.19 21.91
N ARG A 559 -12.76 20.13 20.98
CA ARG A 559 -13.40 20.23 19.66
C ARG A 559 -12.48 20.55 18.50
N TRP A 560 -11.30 21.08 18.77
CA TRP A 560 -10.34 21.49 17.76
C TRP A 560 -9.04 20.68 17.91
N GLU A 561 -8.82 19.77 17.00
CA GLU A 561 -7.61 18.99 16.93
C GLU A 561 -6.62 19.62 15.92
N MET A 562 -5.39 19.77 16.32
CA MET A 562 -4.27 20.13 15.44
C MET A 562 -3.24 19.00 15.44
N LYS A 563 -2.71 18.71 14.27
CA LYS A 563 -1.54 17.84 14.04
C LYS A 563 -0.51 18.67 13.27
N ALA A 564 0.68 18.77 13.81
CA ALA A 564 1.83 19.36 13.13
C ALA A 564 2.96 18.33 13.13
N GLY A 565 3.59 18.14 12.00
CA GLY A 565 4.66 17.17 11.87
C GLY A 565 5.59 17.51 10.73
N GLY A 566 6.72 16.84 10.70
CA GLY A 566 7.71 17.00 9.65
C GLY A 566 8.76 15.91 9.69
N GLU A 567 9.47 15.80 8.62
CA GLU A 567 10.60 14.91 8.42
C GLU A 567 11.75 15.74 7.86
N VAL A 568 12.92 15.64 8.44
CA VAL A 568 14.17 16.11 7.86
C VAL A 568 15.08 14.90 7.69
N PHE A 569 15.68 14.76 6.52
CA PHE A 569 16.54 13.63 6.23
C PHE A 569 17.68 14.01 5.31
N ARG A 570 18.75 13.26 5.41
CA ARG A 570 19.87 13.29 4.49
C ARG A 570 19.87 12.01 3.66
N THR A 571 19.96 12.16 2.35
CA THR A 571 20.20 11.07 1.41
C THR A 571 21.63 11.10 0.93
N SER A 572 22.18 9.93 0.66
CA SER A 572 23.47 9.77 0.00
C SER A 572 23.33 8.59 -0.99
N SER A 573 23.56 8.86 -2.26
CA SER A 573 23.56 7.84 -3.31
C SER A 573 24.90 7.84 -4.04
N ARG A 574 25.44 6.65 -4.33
CA ARG A 574 26.70 6.47 -5.06
C ARG A 574 26.49 5.39 -6.12
N SER A 575 27.06 5.60 -7.29
CA SER A 575 27.19 4.61 -8.36
C SER A 575 28.62 4.53 -8.84
N GLU A 576 29.07 3.31 -9.20
CA GLU A 576 30.39 3.07 -9.79
C GLU A 576 30.32 2.95 -11.33
N VAL A 577 29.09 2.96 -11.88
CA VAL A 577 28.86 2.81 -13.33
C VAL A 577 29.25 4.10 -14.05
N PRO A 578 29.98 3.99 -15.20
CA PRO A 578 30.46 5.17 -15.95
C PRO A 578 29.35 5.99 -16.58
N ASP A 579 28.17 5.45 -16.81
CA ASP A 579 27.05 6.15 -17.42
C ASP A 579 26.61 7.41 -16.63
N PHE A 580 26.88 7.50 -15.33
CA PHE A 580 26.56 8.69 -14.54
C PHE A 580 27.72 9.68 -14.49
N LYS A 581 27.47 10.94 -14.90
CA LYS A 581 28.42 12.06 -14.74
C LYS A 581 28.67 12.35 -13.27
N ILE A 582 27.59 12.44 -12.50
CA ILE A 582 27.63 12.65 -11.06
C ILE A 582 27.45 11.30 -10.38
N ARG A 583 28.55 10.67 -9.98
CA ARG A 583 28.55 9.33 -9.37
C ARG A 583 28.28 9.31 -7.88
N SER A 584 28.25 10.45 -7.22
CA SER A 584 27.95 10.54 -5.80
C SER A 584 27.20 11.83 -5.51
N MET A 585 26.06 11.70 -4.88
CA MET A 585 25.23 12.83 -4.46
C MET A 585 24.86 12.68 -2.99
N LYS A 586 24.88 13.81 -2.28
CA LYS A 586 24.48 13.88 -0.86
C LYS A 586 23.69 15.16 -0.68
N ASP A 587 22.46 15.03 -0.17
CA ASP A 587 21.62 16.20 0.02
C ASP A 587 20.74 16.09 1.25
N TRP A 588 20.33 17.23 1.78
CA TRP A 588 19.34 17.36 2.83
C TRP A 588 17.98 17.66 2.22
N SER A 589 16.96 17.05 2.77
CA SER A 589 15.60 17.28 2.36
C SER A 589 14.64 17.16 3.53
N GLY A 590 13.35 17.38 3.26
CA GLY A 590 12.33 17.25 4.29
C GLY A 590 10.92 17.36 3.77
N LYS A 591 10.01 17.19 4.71
CA LYS A 591 8.56 17.35 4.53
C LYS A 591 7.99 18.02 5.77
N VAL A 592 7.09 18.98 5.58
CA VAL A 592 6.29 19.56 6.66
C VAL A 592 4.82 19.31 6.39
N GLU A 593 4.08 18.90 7.40
CA GLU A 593 2.64 18.63 7.34
C GLU A 593 1.94 19.30 8.51
N VAL A 594 0.90 20.06 8.21
CA VAL A 594 -0.01 20.63 9.21
C VAL A 594 -1.43 20.26 8.84
N SER A 595 -2.18 19.71 9.79
CA SER A 595 -3.59 19.43 9.60
C SER A 595 -4.43 19.83 10.80
N THR A 596 -5.67 20.19 10.55
CA THR A 596 -6.64 20.57 11.56
C THR A 596 -7.96 19.85 11.34
N ASN A 597 -8.61 19.45 12.44
CA ASN A 597 -9.95 18.90 12.46
C ASN A 597 -10.79 19.69 13.48
N ILE A 598 -11.89 20.26 13.02
CA ILE A 598 -12.77 21.11 13.86
C ILE A 598 -14.17 20.50 13.88
N MET A 599 -14.69 20.22 15.07
CA MET A 599 -16.09 19.85 15.27
C MET A 599 -16.94 21.09 15.31
N LEU A 600 -17.69 21.37 14.24
CA LEU A 600 -18.43 22.61 14.03
C LEU A 600 -19.72 22.68 14.83
N ASN A 601 -20.33 21.57 15.22
CA ASN A 601 -21.59 21.51 15.94
C ASN A 601 -21.49 20.88 17.34
N ARG A 602 -22.47 21.14 18.21
CA ARG A 602 -22.52 20.57 19.58
C ARG A 602 -22.58 19.03 19.59
N PRO A 603 -23.39 18.35 18.74
CA PRO A 603 -23.43 16.90 18.69
C PRO A 603 -22.13 16.24 18.16
N ARG A 604 -21.15 17.05 17.69
CA ARG A 604 -19.86 16.57 17.13
C ARG A 604 -20.05 15.69 15.90
N THR A 605 -21.08 15.97 15.11
CA THR A 605 -21.41 15.20 13.90
C THR A 605 -20.97 15.90 12.63
N LEU A 606 -20.69 17.21 12.67
CA LEU A 606 -20.19 17.99 11.55
C LEU A 606 -18.72 18.33 11.79
N ILE A 607 -17.83 17.78 10.96
CA ILE A 607 -16.38 17.92 11.12
C ILE A 607 -15.81 18.55 9.84
N PHE A 608 -15.12 19.67 10.03
CA PHE A 608 -14.28 20.30 9.01
C PHE A 608 -12.83 19.86 9.18
N SER A 609 -12.15 19.57 8.08
CA SER A 609 -10.72 19.23 8.09
C SER A 609 -9.99 20.00 6.99
N ALA A 610 -8.79 20.50 7.32
CA ALA A 610 -7.85 21.07 6.36
C ALA A 610 -6.46 20.46 6.58
N GLN A 611 -5.74 20.21 5.49
CA GLN A 611 -4.41 19.64 5.51
C GLN A 611 -3.53 20.36 4.49
N PHE A 612 -2.36 20.79 4.93
CA PHE A 612 -1.29 21.34 4.10
C PHE A 612 -0.05 20.48 4.24
N THR A 613 0.57 20.15 3.12
CA THR A 613 1.83 19.41 3.06
C THR A 613 2.78 20.11 2.09
N HIS A 614 4.00 20.38 2.54
CA HIS A 614 5.09 20.89 1.71
C HIS A 614 6.23 19.88 1.68
N PHE A 615 6.66 19.49 0.49
CA PHE A 615 7.85 18.68 0.23
C PHE A 615 8.96 19.60 -0.23
N PHE A 616 10.07 19.62 0.52
CA PHE A 616 11.28 20.33 0.12
C PHE A 616 11.98 19.58 -1.01
N PRO A 617 12.89 20.21 -1.77
CA PRO A 617 13.66 19.51 -2.78
C PRO A 617 14.35 18.28 -2.18
N TRP A 618 14.40 17.17 -2.89
CA TRP A 618 15.04 15.95 -2.42
C TRP A 618 15.84 15.27 -3.51
N GLN A 619 16.76 14.42 -3.09
CA GLN A 619 17.56 13.59 -3.96
C GLN A 619 17.26 12.12 -3.69
N GLN A 620 17.09 11.33 -4.75
CA GLN A 620 16.91 9.88 -4.70
C GLN A 620 17.58 9.25 -5.91
N ASN A 621 18.38 8.21 -5.72
CA ASN A 621 19.01 7.42 -6.80
C ASN A 621 19.74 8.27 -7.86
N LEU A 622 20.50 9.30 -7.43
CA LEU A 622 21.18 10.28 -8.29
C LEU A 622 20.25 11.20 -9.12
N ILE A 623 18.97 11.27 -8.76
CA ILE A 623 17.97 12.16 -9.34
C ILE A 623 17.65 13.26 -8.35
N ASN A 624 17.66 14.50 -8.81
CA ASN A 624 17.22 15.66 -8.03
C ASN A 624 15.76 15.98 -8.35
N TYR A 625 14.94 16.14 -7.32
CA TYR A 625 13.54 16.53 -7.41
C TYR A 625 13.34 17.93 -6.83
N GLU A 626 12.47 18.72 -7.46
CA GLU A 626 12.07 20.02 -6.96
C GLU A 626 10.97 19.91 -5.91
N SER A 627 10.77 21.00 -5.15
CA SER A 627 9.69 21.10 -4.16
C SER A 627 8.31 21.08 -4.80
N PHE A 628 7.33 20.53 -4.08
CA PHE A 628 5.92 20.66 -4.39
C PHE A 628 5.06 20.72 -3.13
N GLN A 629 3.79 21.05 -3.27
CA GLN A 629 2.89 21.23 -2.12
C GLN A 629 1.51 20.63 -2.45
N LEU A 630 0.78 20.35 -1.37
CA LEU A 630 -0.58 19.83 -1.42
C LEU A 630 -1.44 20.60 -0.42
N PHE A 631 -2.65 20.97 -0.82
CA PHE A 631 -3.64 21.52 0.08
C PHE A 631 -5.00 20.84 -0.13
N ASN A 632 -5.50 20.24 0.94
CA ASN A 632 -6.72 19.44 0.95
C ASN A 632 -7.73 20.00 1.95
N LEU A 633 -9.01 19.99 1.59
CA LEU A 633 -10.12 20.33 2.46
C LEU A 633 -11.13 19.19 2.50
N SER A 634 -11.80 19.00 3.64
CA SER A 634 -12.95 18.11 3.70
C SER A 634 -13.98 18.56 4.72
N LEU A 635 -15.25 18.25 4.43
CA LEU A 635 -16.38 18.43 5.32
C LEU A 635 -17.10 17.09 5.44
N ARG A 636 -17.32 16.62 6.66
CA ARG A 636 -18.08 15.40 6.95
C ARG A 636 -19.25 15.70 7.84
N TYR A 637 -20.39 15.09 7.50
CA TYR A 637 -21.61 15.18 8.29
C TYR A 637 -22.20 13.81 8.56
N SER A 638 -22.27 13.44 9.84
CA SER A 638 -22.83 12.17 10.31
C SER A 638 -24.25 12.37 10.81
N LEU A 639 -25.17 11.59 10.27
CA LEU A 639 -26.61 11.65 10.52
C LEU A 639 -27.12 10.28 11.00
N LEU A 640 -28.38 10.20 11.44
CA LEU A 640 -29.06 8.96 11.83
C LEU A 640 -28.23 8.13 12.84
N ASN A 641 -27.76 8.75 13.91
CA ASN A 641 -26.87 8.13 14.91
C ASN A 641 -25.59 7.52 14.28
N ASN A 642 -24.96 8.26 13.35
CA ASN A 642 -23.78 7.88 12.58
C ASN A 642 -24.01 6.72 11.60
N ARG A 643 -25.24 6.38 11.26
CA ARG A 643 -25.55 5.39 10.22
C ARG A 643 -25.42 5.96 8.81
N LEU A 644 -25.75 7.23 8.62
CA LEU A 644 -25.59 7.93 7.34
C LEU A 644 -24.45 8.94 7.46
N ASN A 645 -23.45 8.84 6.60
CA ASN A 645 -22.35 9.80 6.55
C ASN A 645 -22.27 10.41 5.16
N LEU A 646 -22.20 11.73 5.11
CA LEU A 646 -21.98 12.53 3.91
C LEU A 646 -20.58 13.12 3.99
N GLN A 647 -19.87 13.11 2.87
CA GLN A 647 -18.51 13.65 2.76
C GLN A 647 -18.40 14.51 1.52
N LEU A 648 -17.85 15.72 1.70
CA LEU A 648 -17.37 16.56 0.61
C LEU A 648 -15.86 16.75 0.81
N LYS A 649 -15.05 16.43 -0.21
CA LYS A 649 -13.59 16.56 -0.15
C LYS A 649 -13.10 17.29 -1.40
N ALA A 650 -12.22 18.26 -1.20
CA ALA A 650 -11.46 18.91 -2.27
C ALA A 650 -9.98 18.59 -2.06
N ASN A 651 -9.38 17.92 -3.02
CA ASN A 651 -7.99 17.46 -3.00
C ASN A 651 -7.16 18.32 -3.94
N ASP A 652 -5.95 18.71 -3.49
CA ASP A 652 -5.00 19.52 -4.26
C ASP A 652 -5.67 20.71 -4.96
N ILE A 653 -6.45 21.48 -4.18
CA ILE A 653 -7.37 22.51 -4.70
C ILE A 653 -6.71 23.58 -5.57
N PHE A 654 -5.38 23.75 -5.44
CA PHE A 654 -4.58 24.69 -6.22
C PHE A 654 -3.82 24.03 -7.38
N GLY A 655 -3.87 22.69 -7.51
CA GLY A 655 -3.14 21.96 -8.53
C GLY A 655 -1.61 22.09 -8.41
N TRP A 656 -1.09 22.16 -7.19
CA TRP A 656 0.33 22.35 -6.90
C TRP A 656 1.16 21.06 -6.95
N ASN A 657 0.52 19.91 -7.04
CA ASN A 657 1.19 18.62 -7.13
C ASN A 657 1.77 18.39 -8.54
N LYS A 658 2.88 19.02 -8.81
CA LYS A 658 3.65 18.89 -10.06
C LYS A 658 5.07 18.50 -9.72
N THR A 659 5.47 17.31 -10.16
CA THR A 659 6.83 16.81 -9.93
C THR A 659 7.77 17.28 -11.02
N ARG A 660 8.93 17.82 -10.62
CA ARG A 660 10.03 18.15 -11.53
C ARG A 660 11.28 17.45 -11.07
N SER A 661 12.04 16.91 -12.00
CA SER A 661 13.28 16.23 -11.70
C SER A 661 14.39 16.56 -12.68
N LYS A 662 15.64 16.32 -12.24
CA LYS A 662 16.85 16.50 -13.03
C LYS A 662 17.80 15.32 -12.78
N GLU A 663 18.28 14.73 -13.88
CA GLU A 663 19.24 13.63 -13.89
C GLU A 663 20.50 14.05 -14.68
N HIS A 664 21.67 13.58 -14.26
CA HIS A 664 22.96 13.91 -14.90
C HIS A 664 23.68 12.62 -15.31
N TYR A 665 23.68 12.35 -16.60
CA TYR A 665 24.44 11.27 -17.22
C TYR A 665 25.81 11.79 -17.71
N ALA A 666 26.68 10.89 -18.19
CA ALA A 666 28.00 11.28 -18.67
C ALA A 666 27.92 12.23 -19.87
N ASP A 667 27.05 11.94 -20.82
CA ASP A 667 26.98 12.61 -22.13
C ASP A 667 25.78 13.54 -22.27
N TYR A 668 24.82 13.50 -21.33
CA TYR A 668 23.60 14.30 -21.39
C TYR A 668 22.97 14.55 -20.04
N THR A 669 22.04 15.50 -19.99
CA THR A 669 21.21 15.81 -18.82
C THR A 669 19.74 15.67 -19.20
N ILE A 670 18.94 15.09 -18.28
CA ILE A 670 17.48 15.01 -18.42
C ILE A 670 16.84 15.99 -17.46
N ARG A 671 15.87 16.76 -17.95
CA ARG A 671 14.90 17.51 -17.13
C ARG A 671 13.52 16.96 -17.41
N GLN A 672 12.78 16.66 -16.36
CA GLN A 672 11.43 16.12 -16.48
C GLN A 672 10.44 16.95 -15.68
N LYS A 673 9.27 17.18 -16.26
CA LYS A 673 8.10 17.79 -15.59
C LYS A 673 6.93 16.83 -15.70
N PHE A 674 6.43 16.35 -14.59
CA PHE A 674 5.31 15.42 -14.54
C PHE A 674 4.13 16.04 -13.79
N ASN A 675 2.93 15.97 -14.39
CA ASN A 675 1.67 16.43 -13.82
C ASN A 675 0.61 15.34 -13.95
N ALA A 676 0.15 14.79 -12.81
CA ALA A 676 -0.81 13.69 -12.72
C ALA A 676 -2.26 14.15 -12.54
N HIS A 677 -2.59 15.44 -12.70
CA HIS A 677 -3.93 16.01 -12.49
C HIS A 677 -4.61 15.51 -11.20
N THR A 678 -3.98 15.77 -10.07
CA THR A 678 -4.42 15.30 -8.73
C THR A 678 -5.52 16.16 -8.10
N ALA A 679 -5.86 17.29 -8.71
CA ALA A 679 -6.94 18.17 -8.27
C ALA A 679 -8.32 17.57 -8.56
N TYR A 680 -9.16 17.43 -7.52
CA TYR A 680 -10.54 16.95 -7.66
C TYR A 680 -11.44 17.39 -6.51
N VAL A 681 -12.75 17.35 -6.77
CA VAL A 681 -13.79 17.44 -5.74
C VAL A 681 -14.54 16.11 -5.68
N LEU A 682 -14.68 15.54 -4.49
CA LEU A 682 -15.38 14.31 -4.24
C LEU A 682 -16.59 14.54 -3.35
N PHE A 683 -17.74 14.03 -3.77
CA PHE A 683 -18.92 13.83 -2.93
C PHE A 683 -19.09 12.34 -2.65
N GLY A 684 -19.20 11.99 -1.36
CA GLY A 684 -19.37 10.60 -0.92
C GLY A 684 -20.55 10.45 0.03
N ILE A 685 -21.24 9.32 -0.07
CA ILE A 685 -22.34 8.92 0.81
C ILE A 685 -22.12 7.49 1.28
N SER A 686 -22.23 7.25 2.59
CA SER A 686 -22.24 5.90 3.14
C SER A 686 -23.42 5.68 4.07
N TYR A 687 -24.05 4.51 3.96
CA TYR A 687 -25.12 4.08 4.84
C TYR A 687 -24.83 2.74 5.47
N ARG A 688 -25.01 2.63 6.79
CA ARG A 688 -24.83 1.41 7.58
C ARG A 688 -26.16 0.89 8.07
N PHE A 689 -26.33 -0.43 7.98
CA PHE A 689 -27.52 -1.13 8.46
C PHE A 689 -27.13 -2.34 9.31
N GLY A 690 -28.11 -2.85 10.07
CA GLY A 690 -27.94 -3.98 10.96
C GLY A 690 -27.77 -3.60 12.42
N ARG A 691 -27.43 -4.55 13.27
CA ARG A 691 -27.36 -4.37 14.72
C ARG A 691 -25.99 -3.84 15.15
N ASP A 692 -25.99 -2.71 15.83
CA ASP A 692 -24.77 -2.07 16.39
C ASP A 692 -24.37 -2.65 17.76
N LYS A 693 -25.27 -3.34 18.47
CA LYS A 693 -25.03 -3.96 19.77
C LYS A 693 -25.83 -5.26 19.90
N VAL A 694 -25.17 -6.35 20.16
CA VAL A 694 -25.75 -7.56 20.75
C VAL A 694 -24.95 -7.82 22.02
N ASN A 695 -25.64 -8.07 23.14
CA ASN A 695 -25.04 -8.51 24.39
C ASN A 695 -24.38 -9.90 24.17
N GLY A 696 -23.19 -9.89 23.65
CA GLY A 696 -22.37 -11.08 23.42
C GLY A 696 -21.31 -11.17 24.51
N VAL A 697 -21.07 -12.39 24.99
CA VAL A 697 -20.00 -12.67 25.92
C VAL A 697 -18.68 -12.19 25.33
N TRP A 698 -18.06 -11.20 25.98
CA TRP A 698 -16.71 -10.72 25.64
C TRP A 698 -15.73 -11.91 25.61
N ARG A 699 -15.09 -12.12 24.48
CA ARG A 699 -13.93 -13.00 24.36
C ARG A 699 -12.75 -12.12 24.00
N PRO A 700 -11.67 -12.12 24.82
CA PRO A 700 -10.46 -11.40 24.45
C PRO A 700 -9.91 -11.99 23.15
N SER A 701 -9.52 -11.12 22.22
CA SER A 701 -8.77 -11.55 21.05
C SER A 701 -7.49 -12.24 21.53
N LYS A 702 -7.03 -13.28 20.85
CA LYS A 702 -5.83 -14.05 21.24
C LYS A 702 -4.57 -13.18 21.43
N GLU A 703 -4.55 -11.98 20.88
CA GLU A 703 -3.47 -10.99 21.06
C GLU A 703 -3.58 -10.22 22.40
N ASP A 704 -4.78 -10.05 22.96
CA ASP A 704 -4.98 -9.35 24.24
C ASP A 704 -4.51 -10.19 25.45
N GLN A 705 -4.39 -11.49 25.30
CA GLN A 705 -3.86 -12.36 26.36
C GLN A 705 -2.36 -12.14 26.60
N SER A 706 -1.61 -11.59 25.63
CA SER A 706 -0.21 -11.21 25.83
C SER A 706 -0.03 -10.01 26.79
N VAL A 707 -1.11 -9.24 27.01
CA VAL A 707 -1.13 -8.07 27.91
C VAL A 707 -1.45 -8.45 29.36
N ARG A 708 -1.96 -9.67 29.62
CA ARG A 708 -2.39 -10.12 30.96
C ARG A 708 -1.29 -10.80 31.80
N THR A 709 -0.10 -10.96 31.26
CA THR A 709 1.04 -11.40 32.10
C THR A 709 1.67 -10.16 32.73
N LYS A 710 1.05 -9.70 33.83
CA LYS A 710 1.71 -8.84 34.80
C LYS A 710 2.73 -9.62 35.60
#